data_3a843e10b684ba75a7a5ccd5d457050b
#
_entry.id   3a843e10b684ba75a7a5ccd5d457050b
#
_cell.length_a   1.000
_cell.length_b   1.000
_cell.length_c   1.000
_cell.angle_alpha   90.00
_cell.angle_beta   90.00
_cell.angle_gamma   90.00
#
_symmetry.space_group_name_H-M   'P 1'
#
loop_
_entity.id
_entity.type
_entity.pdbx_description
1 polymer ?
#
loop_
_entity_poly.entity_id
_entity_poly.type
_entity_poly.pdbx_seq_one_letter_code
_entity_poly.pdbx_strand_id
1 'polypeptide(L)'
;MLEYFPYESLRPNQEEFIRLVSDAVRKGKNLIVEAPTGFGKTISVLAGILPHAIAMGYKVVYLARTHKQMDRVIEELKAIGRKAKVSGVEFRSRKELCLHPYIQTFSPDAYNAMVVCKNLKKLGKCPFYENFKEKREGVSELVEFFLTTPGHPSEIVHYCRLLELCPYEVTRRVGEKATVIVASYLYMVSPPIREAFLEGLGLEYSDLILVFDEAHNLPDQAVSALSDRLSLRSLERAVKEAQEYGEGDIESFLLILLRGLELLYEERLKNYEAYEVPIRPEDIFRHVIEVTGYLGRAIVRMLNDMVEVGDAIREDRIERNLPPRSYIGRVGEFLLTWLSLANSEDYLHLMSREKGLSLEIVALDPSRALDFVEEVHSAIFMSGTLSPLEAFRDIIGVEAELKKFPRIVKRENALVLVARDVSTRGEERSPGLYRRLAEYIFEAVRLTPKNVGVFTASYEVLDGLISTNIHVKIEEELGKKVFIEKKGASSRENDALVAQFKAEAKGNGAVLFGVMGGRNSEGQDYSGDEMNGVVLVGIPYARPTPRVQAQIRYFEKKFPGKGRYYGYVLPAHRKLAQAAGRVHRSAEERGSIVILDYRVLWKNVKKDLPDWMVETMRAVTLPTMRLYLRKFWRGKDEGGN
;
A
#
# COMPACT_ATOMS: atom_id res chain seq x y z
N MET A 1 -26.40 -17.75 7.20
CA MET A 1 -25.22 -17.40 6.38
C MET A 1 -25.60 -16.89 4.98
N LEU A 2 -26.39 -17.63 4.22
CA LEU A 2 -26.80 -17.21 2.87
C LEU A 2 -27.81 -16.05 2.84
N GLU A 3 -28.42 -15.71 3.94
CA GLU A 3 -29.28 -14.53 4.11
C GLU A 3 -28.56 -13.23 3.71
N TYR A 4 -27.25 -13.12 4.07
CA TYR A 4 -26.41 -11.97 3.75
C TYR A 4 -25.66 -12.12 2.41
N PHE A 5 -25.98 -13.11 1.59
CA PHE A 5 -25.42 -13.28 0.25
C PHE A 5 -26.44 -12.80 -0.79
N PRO A 6 -26.21 -11.65 -1.46
CA PRO A 6 -27.24 -11.01 -2.28
C PRO A 6 -27.46 -11.65 -3.65
N TYR A 7 -26.50 -12.45 -4.14
CA TYR A 7 -26.52 -13.01 -5.48
C TYR A 7 -27.30 -14.34 -5.55
N GLU A 8 -27.79 -14.69 -6.75
CA GLU A 8 -28.62 -15.88 -6.96
C GLU A 8 -27.84 -17.19 -6.86
N SER A 9 -26.55 -17.18 -7.23
CA SER A 9 -25.71 -18.37 -7.24
C SER A 9 -24.33 -18.12 -6.64
N LEU A 10 -23.82 -19.13 -5.97
CA LEU A 10 -22.45 -19.15 -5.45
C LEU A 10 -21.47 -19.57 -6.55
N ARG A 11 -20.30 -18.95 -6.57
CA ARG A 11 -19.17 -19.41 -7.37
C ARG A 11 -18.53 -20.64 -6.73
N PRO A 12 -17.74 -21.44 -7.47
CA PRO A 12 -17.04 -22.58 -6.90
C PRO A 12 -16.24 -22.19 -5.65
N ASN A 13 -16.31 -23.02 -4.62
CA ASN A 13 -15.66 -22.88 -3.31
C ASN A 13 -16.12 -21.67 -2.44
N GLN A 14 -17.03 -20.81 -2.89
CA GLN A 14 -17.52 -19.71 -2.07
C GLN A 14 -18.27 -20.18 -0.82
N GLU A 15 -19.05 -21.26 -0.92
CA GLU A 15 -19.75 -21.81 0.24
C GLU A 15 -18.79 -22.30 1.31
N GLU A 16 -17.72 -23.01 0.91
CA GLU A 16 -16.68 -23.46 1.85
C GLU A 16 -15.97 -22.27 2.51
N PHE A 17 -15.68 -21.22 1.73
CA PHE A 17 -15.08 -20.00 2.25
C PHE A 17 -15.99 -19.30 3.28
N ILE A 18 -17.28 -19.13 2.97
CA ILE A 18 -18.26 -18.50 3.87
C ILE A 18 -18.35 -19.29 5.19
N ARG A 19 -18.42 -20.63 5.11
CA ARG A 19 -18.44 -21.50 6.31
C ARG A 19 -17.17 -21.38 7.13
N LEU A 20 -16.02 -21.39 6.48
CA LEU A 20 -14.72 -21.26 7.15
C LEU A 20 -14.60 -19.94 7.92
N VAL A 21 -14.98 -18.82 7.28
CA VAL A 21 -15.00 -17.50 7.93
C VAL A 21 -15.97 -17.48 9.10
N SER A 22 -17.19 -18.00 8.89
CA SER A 22 -18.21 -18.08 9.95
C SER A 22 -17.73 -18.90 11.15
N ASP A 23 -17.06 -20.03 10.91
CA ASP A 23 -16.51 -20.88 11.97
C ASP A 23 -15.35 -20.21 12.72
N ALA A 24 -14.46 -19.52 11.99
CA ALA A 24 -13.36 -18.76 12.61
C ALA A 24 -13.88 -17.66 13.52
N VAL A 25 -14.82 -16.85 13.04
CA VAL A 25 -15.44 -15.76 13.83
C VAL A 25 -16.20 -16.31 15.05
N ARG A 26 -17.00 -17.37 14.87
CA ARG A 26 -17.73 -18.01 15.98
C ARG A 26 -16.81 -18.51 17.08
N LYS A 27 -15.60 -18.97 16.73
CA LYS A 27 -14.59 -19.52 17.66
C LYS A 27 -13.62 -18.47 18.20
N GLY A 28 -13.72 -17.21 17.79
CA GLY A 28 -12.76 -16.17 18.15
C GLY A 28 -11.34 -16.47 17.62
N LYS A 29 -11.21 -17.03 16.41
CA LYS A 29 -9.93 -17.39 15.81
C LYS A 29 -9.57 -16.48 14.67
N ASN A 30 -8.27 -16.23 14.50
CA ASN A 30 -7.76 -15.54 13.33
C ASN A 30 -7.64 -16.51 12.13
N LEU A 31 -7.77 -15.98 10.92
CA LEU A 31 -7.76 -16.76 9.68
C LEU A 31 -6.89 -16.05 8.62
N ILE A 32 -5.94 -16.78 8.04
CA ILE A 32 -5.18 -16.35 6.87
C ILE A 32 -5.64 -17.17 5.68
N VAL A 33 -6.20 -16.49 4.68
CA VAL A 33 -6.81 -17.15 3.53
C VAL A 33 -6.24 -16.62 2.21
N GLU A 34 -5.71 -17.55 1.40
CA GLU A 34 -5.42 -17.27 0.00
C GLU A 34 -6.59 -17.72 -0.86
N ALA A 35 -7.27 -16.76 -1.49
CA ALA A 35 -8.34 -17.02 -2.45
C ALA A 35 -8.12 -16.15 -3.71
N PRO A 36 -8.21 -16.75 -4.91
CA PRO A 36 -7.79 -16.11 -6.16
C PRO A 36 -8.63 -14.87 -6.51
N THR A 37 -8.09 -14.03 -7.41
CA THR A 37 -8.84 -12.92 -8.00
C THR A 37 -10.07 -13.46 -8.71
N GLY A 38 -11.19 -12.74 -8.68
CA GLY A 38 -12.45 -13.20 -9.26
C GLY A 38 -13.26 -14.17 -8.40
N PHE A 39 -12.73 -14.63 -7.26
CA PHE A 39 -13.41 -15.52 -6.31
C PHE A 39 -14.69 -14.90 -5.71
N GLY A 40 -14.73 -13.57 -5.56
CA GLY A 40 -15.79 -12.87 -4.83
C GLY A 40 -15.52 -12.81 -3.33
N LYS A 41 -14.24 -12.61 -2.94
CA LYS A 41 -13.79 -12.55 -1.53
C LYS A 41 -14.60 -11.59 -0.67
N THR A 42 -14.82 -10.36 -1.16
CA THR A 42 -15.49 -9.28 -0.43
C THR A 42 -16.87 -9.70 0.07
N ILE A 43 -17.71 -10.17 -0.84
CA ILE A 43 -19.08 -10.59 -0.46
C ILE A 43 -19.07 -11.86 0.38
N SER A 44 -18.16 -12.80 0.09
CA SER A 44 -18.09 -14.06 0.84
C SER A 44 -17.65 -13.87 2.28
N VAL A 45 -16.65 -12.98 2.53
CA VAL A 45 -16.21 -12.68 3.91
C VAL A 45 -17.30 -11.94 4.69
N LEU A 46 -17.99 -10.98 4.07
CA LEU A 46 -19.12 -10.28 4.71
C LEU A 46 -20.26 -11.25 5.04
N ALA A 47 -20.65 -12.12 4.13
CA ALA A 47 -21.69 -13.13 4.37
C ALA A 47 -21.33 -14.11 5.49
N GLY A 48 -20.04 -14.43 5.67
CA GLY A 48 -19.57 -15.27 6.78
C GLY A 48 -19.56 -14.58 8.13
N ILE A 49 -19.24 -13.27 8.17
CA ILE A 49 -19.08 -12.51 9.42
C ILE A 49 -20.41 -11.95 9.94
N LEU A 50 -21.22 -11.35 9.05
CA LEU A 50 -22.39 -10.55 9.44
C LEU A 50 -23.39 -11.27 10.36
N PRO A 51 -23.71 -12.56 10.17
CA PRO A 51 -24.61 -13.26 11.08
C PRO A 51 -24.16 -13.22 12.54
N HIS A 52 -22.86 -13.40 12.77
CA HIS A 52 -22.28 -13.39 14.12
C HIS A 52 -22.09 -11.97 14.63
N ALA A 53 -21.60 -11.06 13.81
CA ALA A 53 -21.39 -9.67 14.19
C ALA A 53 -22.70 -9.01 14.66
N ILE A 54 -23.80 -9.21 13.93
CA ILE A 54 -25.11 -8.64 14.26
C ILE A 54 -25.70 -9.31 15.51
N ALA A 55 -25.60 -10.64 15.60
CA ALA A 55 -26.18 -11.38 16.73
C ALA A 55 -25.47 -11.08 18.05
N MET A 56 -24.16 -10.86 18.04
CA MET A 56 -23.32 -10.66 19.23
C MET A 56 -22.96 -9.19 19.48
N GLY A 57 -23.33 -8.28 18.57
CA GLY A 57 -23.02 -6.85 18.70
C GLY A 57 -21.59 -6.47 18.34
N TYR A 58 -20.84 -7.35 17.68
CA TYR A 58 -19.46 -7.03 17.24
C TYR A 58 -19.45 -5.97 16.12
N LYS A 59 -18.36 -5.19 16.09
CA LYS A 59 -18.05 -4.23 15.03
C LYS A 59 -17.09 -4.84 14.02
N VAL A 60 -17.46 -4.83 12.76
CA VAL A 60 -16.60 -5.27 11.66
C VAL A 60 -15.80 -4.08 11.15
N VAL A 61 -14.49 -4.08 11.30
CA VAL A 61 -13.61 -3.10 10.65
C VAL A 61 -12.99 -3.73 9.42
N TYR A 62 -13.53 -3.35 8.25
CA TYR A 62 -13.06 -3.82 6.96
C TYR A 62 -11.97 -2.89 6.43
N LEU A 63 -10.76 -3.41 6.31
CA LEU A 63 -9.56 -2.67 5.99
C LEU A 63 -9.09 -2.95 4.57
N ALA A 64 -8.95 -1.89 3.77
CA ALA A 64 -8.48 -1.97 2.39
C ALA A 64 -7.37 -0.94 2.10
N ARG A 65 -6.61 -1.17 1.03
CA ARG A 65 -5.47 -0.32 0.65
C ARG A 65 -5.89 0.92 -0.13
N THR A 66 -6.90 0.81 -0.98
CA THR A 66 -7.29 1.87 -1.92
C THR A 66 -8.75 2.26 -1.77
N HIS A 67 -9.07 3.50 -2.12
CA HIS A 67 -10.46 3.99 -2.10
C HIS A 67 -11.38 3.16 -2.98
N LYS A 68 -10.94 2.75 -4.19
CA LYS A 68 -11.73 1.88 -5.07
C LYS A 68 -12.10 0.53 -4.43
N GLN A 69 -11.20 -0.02 -3.59
CA GLN A 69 -11.51 -1.24 -2.84
C GLN A 69 -12.53 -0.96 -1.74
N MET A 70 -12.40 0.16 -1.02
CA MET A 70 -13.35 0.57 0.01
C MET A 70 -14.74 0.87 -0.60
N ASP A 71 -14.80 1.63 -1.69
CA ASP A 71 -16.04 1.91 -2.42
C ASP A 71 -16.76 0.60 -2.80
N ARG A 72 -16.01 -0.41 -3.26
CA ARG A 72 -16.58 -1.73 -3.58
C ARG A 72 -17.22 -2.42 -2.38
N VAL A 73 -16.66 -2.29 -1.19
CA VAL A 73 -17.26 -2.86 0.04
C VAL A 73 -18.60 -2.20 0.32
N ILE A 74 -18.70 -0.89 0.17
CA ILE A 74 -19.97 -0.15 0.33
C ILE A 74 -21.00 -0.63 -0.70
N GLU A 75 -20.61 -0.88 -1.96
CA GLU A 75 -21.52 -1.43 -2.97
C GLU A 75 -22.02 -2.84 -2.61
N GLU A 76 -21.15 -3.70 -2.08
CA GLU A 76 -21.57 -5.01 -1.59
C GLU A 76 -22.52 -4.89 -0.38
N LEU A 77 -22.28 -3.95 0.54
CA LEU A 77 -23.19 -3.68 1.65
C LEU A 77 -24.55 -3.14 1.18
N LYS A 78 -24.59 -2.28 0.16
CA LYS A 78 -25.82 -1.84 -0.49
C LYS A 78 -26.58 -3.03 -1.13
N ALA A 79 -25.84 -3.94 -1.77
CA ALA A 79 -26.44 -5.14 -2.35
C ALA A 79 -27.04 -6.07 -1.26
N ILE A 80 -26.33 -6.28 -0.15
CA ILE A 80 -26.84 -7.04 1.01
C ILE A 80 -28.07 -6.34 1.59
N GLY A 81 -28.04 -5.02 1.73
CA GLY A 81 -29.14 -4.21 2.29
C GLY A 81 -30.49 -4.36 1.57
N ARG A 82 -30.49 -4.86 0.33
CA ARG A 82 -31.73 -5.19 -0.41
C ARG A 82 -32.42 -6.47 0.08
N LYS A 83 -31.69 -7.34 0.77
CA LYS A 83 -32.20 -8.64 1.26
C LYS A 83 -32.22 -8.74 2.79
N ALA A 84 -31.24 -8.16 3.46
CA ALA A 84 -31.07 -8.26 4.91
C ALA A 84 -30.68 -6.91 5.50
N LYS A 85 -31.09 -6.64 6.72
CA LYS A 85 -30.75 -5.40 7.42
C LYS A 85 -29.25 -5.39 7.74
N VAL A 86 -28.52 -4.42 7.19
CA VAL A 86 -27.11 -4.19 7.44
C VAL A 86 -26.82 -2.69 7.44
N SER A 87 -25.95 -2.23 8.35
CA SER A 87 -25.47 -0.85 8.38
C SER A 87 -23.97 -0.82 8.13
N GLY A 88 -23.52 0.20 7.38
CA GLY A 88 -22.11 0.35 7.08
C GLY A 88 -21.74 1.75 6.65
N VAL A 89 -20.52 2.16 6.96
CA VAL A 89 -19.99 3.48 6.60
C VAL A 89 -18.52 3.41 6.26
N GLU A 90 -18.10 4.23 5.30
CA GLU A 90 -16.70 4.35 4.92
C GLU A 90 -16.05 5.56 5.60
N PHE A 91 -14.94 5.31 6.29
CA PHE A 91 -14.12 6.34 6.92
C PHE A 91 -13.04 6.82 5.97
N ARG A 92 -12.96 8.13 5.81
CA ARG A 92 -11.87 8.83 5.14
C ARG A 92 -11.26 9.91 6.01
N SER A 93 -10.11 10.41 5.62
CA SER A 93 -9.42 11.46 6.36
C SER A 93 -10.24 12.75 6.43
N ARG A 94 -9.99 13.54 7.48
CA ARG A 94 -10.60 14.87 7.60
C ARG A 94 -10.34 15.74 6.38
N LYS A 95 -9.19 15.61 5.75
CA LYS A 95 -8.87 16.33 4.51
C LYS A 95 -9.85 16.02 3.38
N GLU A 96 -10.23 14.77 3.24
CA GLU A 96 -11.12 14.32 2.14
C GLU A 96 -12.58 14.65 2.40
N LEU A 97 -13.03 14.59 3.66
CA LEU A 97 -14.43 14.83 4.02
C LEU A 97 -14.75 16.28 4.32
N CYS A 98 -13.75 17.09 4.71
CA CYS A 98 -13.98 18.43 5.26
C CYS A 98 -14.54 19.43 4.21
N LEU A 99 -15.56 20.17 4.59
CA LEU A 99 -16.13 21.27 3.79
C LEU A 99 -15.47 22.62 4.07
N HIS A 100 -14.66 22.72 5.14
CA HIS A 100 -14.07 24.00 5.55
C HIS A 100 -12.99 24.46 4.56
N PRO A 101 -13.12 25.67 3.95
CA PRO A 101 -12.22 26.14 2.91
C PRO A 101 -10.75 26.17 3.32
N TYR A 102 -10.47 26.55 4.56
CA TYR A 102 -9.11 26.61 5.11
C TYR A 102 -8.41 25.23 5.09
N ILE A 103 -9.10 24.15 5.49
CA ILE A 103 -8.55 22.80 5.45
C ILE A 103 -8.32 22.37 4.00
N GLN A 104 -9.24 22.65 3.10
CA GLN A 104 -9.10 22.31 1.69
C GLN A 104 -7.91 23.01 1.03
N THR A 105 -7.69 24.27 1.39
CA THR A 105 -6.63 25.11 0.79
C THR A 105 -5.24 24.83 1.40
N PHE A 106 -5.15 24.74 2.73
CA PHE A 106 -3.86 24.80 3.44
C PHE A 106 -3.38 23.47 4.04
N SER A 107 -4.23 22.44 4.13
CA SER A 107 -3.80 21.16 4.66
C SER A 107 -3.28 20.25 3.55
N PRO A 108 -1.97 19.97 3.46
CA PRO A 108 -1.40 19.13 2.38
C PRO A 108 -1.73 17.65 2.54
N ASP A 109 -1.92 17.20 3.78
CA ASP A 109 -2.11 15.79 4.14
C ASP A 109 -3.11 15.60 5.27
N ALA A 110 -3.39 14.35 5.60
CA ALA A 110 -4.37 13.97 6.62
C ALA A 110 -3.99 14.39 8.04
N TYR A 111 -2.68 14.36 8.38
CA TYR A 111 -2.21 14.75 9.71
C TYR A 111 -2.40 16.24 9.94
N ASN A 112 -1.95 17.08 8.99
CA ASN A 112 -2.17 18.52 9.07
C ASN A 112 -3.66 18.86 9.14
N ALA A 113 -4.51 18.19 8.35
CA ALA A 113 -5.96 18.40 8.41
C ALA A 113 -6.55 18.05 9.79
N MET A 114 -6.02 17.02 10.47
CA MET A 114 -6.44 16.66 11.81
C MET A 114 -6.09 17.73 12.84
N VAL A 115 -4.84 18.20 12.84
CA VAL A 115 -4.36 19.27 13.74
C VAL A 115 -5.15 20.55 13.56
N VAL A 116 -5.30 20.99 12.31
CA VAL A 116 -6.08 22.18 11.98
C VAL A 116 -7.54 22.06 12.42
N CYS A 117 -8.17 20.93 12.12
CA CYS A 117 -9.56 20.69 12.51
C CYS A 117 -9.73 20.79 14.03
N LYS A 118 -8.80 20.20 14.82
CA LYS A 118 -8.80 20.30 16.29
C LYS A 118 -8.76 21.75 16.77
N ASN A 119 -7.88 22.56 16.19
CA ASN A 119 -7.73 23.96 16.55
C ASN A 119 -8.91 24.85 16.10
N LEU A 120 -9.43 24.65 14.87
CA LEU A 120 -10.63 25.36 14.42
C LEU A 120 -11.85 25.07 15.30
N LYS A 121 -11.99 23.84 15.81
CA LYS A 121 -13.03 23.46 16.77
C LYS A 121 -12.81 24.15 18.12
N LYS A 122 -11.56 24.13 18.64
CA LYS A 122 -11.19 24.78 19.92
C LYS A 122 -11.48 26.28 19.89
N LEU A 123 -11.21 26.94 18.77
CA LEU A 123 -11.41 28.37 18.57
C LEU A 123 -12.85 28.76 18.16
N GLY A 124 -13.77 27.80 18.00
CA GLY A 124 -15.14 28.08 17.54
C GLY A 124 -15.21 28.61 16.09
N LYS A 125 -14.15 28.41 15.28
CA LYS A 125 -14.03 28.92 13.91
C LYS A 125 -14.53 27.96 12.82
N CYS A 126 -15.13 26.81 13.19
CA CYS A 126 -15.67 25.86 12.24
C CYS A 126 -17.20 25.88 12.21
N PRO A 127 -17.84 26.59 11.26
CA PRO A 127 -19.31 26.70 11.23
C PRO A 127 -19.99 25.34 11.05
N PHE A 128 -19.42 24.44 10.27
CA PHE A 128 -19.97 23.09 10.07
C PHE A 128 -19.99 22.25 11.34
N TYR A 129 -19.00 22.43 12.22
CA TYR A 129 -18.95 21.74 13.51
C TYR A 129 -19.89 22.39 14.54
N GLU A 130 -19.98 23.71 14.56
CA GLU A 130 -20.95 24.41 15.43
C GLU A 130 -22.39 24.03 15.03
N ASN A 131 -22.74 24.06 13.75
CA ASN A 131 -24.02 23.59 13.26
C ASN A 131 -24.30 22.11 13.62
N PHE A 132 -23.28 21.25 13.57
CA PHE A 132 -23.42 19.86 13.98
C PHE A 132 -23.81 19.72 15.47
N LYS A 133 -23.33 20.61 16.33
CA LYS A 133 -23.70 20.63 17.76
C LYS A 133 -25.12 21.18 17.98
N GLU A 134 -25.52 22.18 17.19
CA GLU A 134 -26.77 22.91 17.35
C GLU A 134 -27.96 22.21 16.68
N LYS A 135 -27.81 21.75 15.43
CA LYS A 135 -28.86 21.13 14.61
C LYS A 135 -29.05 19.63 14.94
N ARG A 136 -29.27 19.28 16.21
CA ARG A 136 -29.27 17.88 16.70
C ARG A 136 -30.30 16.99 16.00
N GLU A 137 -31.47 17.50 15.68
CA GLU A 137 -32.55 16.76 15.02
C GLU A 137 -32.14 16.37 13.60
N GLY A 138 -31.70 17.33 12.79
CA GLY A 138 -31.22 17.06 11.43
C GLY A 138 -29.99 16.15 11.38
N VAL A 139 -29.12 16.21 12.39
CA VAL A 139 -28.01 15.25 12.53
C VAL A 139 -28.54 13.83 12.79
N SER A 140 -29.53 13.69 13.68
CA SER A 140 -30.12 12.38 14.03
C SER A 140 -30.82 11.76 12.81
N GLU A 141 -31.59 12.52 12.08
CA GLU A 141 -32.26 12.05 10.84
C GLU A 141 -31.26 11.59 9.79
N LEU A 142 -30.18 12.35 9.58
CA LEU A 142 -29.15 12.01 8.61
C LEU A 142 -28.37 10.75 9.03
N VAL A 143 -28.07 10.60 10.32
CA VAL A 143 -27.43 9.40 10.87
C VAL A 143 -28.32 8.17 10.67
N GLU A 144 -29.61 8.25 11.01
CA GLU A 144 -30.55 7.14 10.81
C GLU A 144 -30.70 6.77 9.32
N PHE A 145 -30.70 7.76 8.41
CA PHE A 145 -30.71 7.50 6.98
C PHE A 145 -29.49 6.65 6.56
N PHE A 146 -28.27 7.03 6.97
CA PHE A 146 -27.06 6.28 6.61
C PHE A 146 -26.88 4.95 7.36
N LEU A 147 -27.57 4.75 8.48
CA LEU A 147 -27.63 3.45 9.15
C LEU A 147 -28.52 2.46 8.39
N THR A 148 -29.53 2.92 7.70
CA THR A 148 -30.40 2.09 6.86
C THR A 148 -29.92 1.94 5.43
N THR A 149 -29.13 2.92 4.95
CA THR A 149 -28.62 2.98 3.57
C THR A 149 -27.11 3.22 3.61
N PRO A 150 -26.26 2.18 3.53
CA PRO A 150 -24.81 2.35 3.49
C PRO A 150 -24.39 3.35 2.43
N GLY A 151 -23.68 4.42 2.84
CA GLY A 151 -23.36 5.54 1.96
C GLY A 151 -21.87 5.66 1.63
N HIS A 152 -21.59 6.04 0.38
CA HIS A 152 -20.25 6.49 0.01
C HIS A 152 -19.90 7.83 0.68
N PRO A 153 -18.62 8.10 0.92
CA PRO A 153 -18.16 9.39 1.46
C PRO A 153 -18.67 10.60 0.67
N SER A 154 -18.77 10.50 -0.66
CA SER A 154 -19.28 11.55 -1.52
C SER A 154 -20.77 11.85 -1.28
N GLU A 155 -21.57 10.83 -0.96
CA GLU A 155 -22.99 10.99 -0.62
C GLU A 155 -23.12 11.70 0.73
N ILE A 156 -22.35 11.28 1.74
CA ILE A 156 -22.32 11.94 3.06
C ILE A 156 -21.90 13.40 2.93
N VAL A 157 -20.84 13.68 2.18
CA VAL A 157 -20.37 15.06 1.91
C VAL A 157 -21.45 15.89 1.21
N HIS A 158 -22.17 15.30 0.25
CA HIS A 158 -23.25 15.96 -0.47
C HIS A 158 -24.38 16.42 0.47
N TYR A 159 -24.94 15.49 1.26
CA TYR A 159 -26.00 15.83 2.20
C TYR A 159 -25.54 16.78 3.31
N CYS A 160 -24.33 16.58 3.84
CA CYS A 160 -23.76 17.49 4.83
C CYS A 160 -23.54 18.90 4.29
N ARG A 161 -23.23 19.06 3.00
CA ARG A 161 -23.10 20.38 2.36
C ARG A 161 -24.46 21.09 2.29
N LEU A 162 -25.53 20.38 1.95
CA LEU A 162 -26.89 20.94 1.89
C LEU A 162 -27.40 21.39 3.25
N LEU A 163 -27.03 20.64 4.31
CA LEU A 163 -27.45 20.92 5.69
C LEU A 163 -26.45 21.78 6.48
N GLU A 164 -25.30 22.12 5.86
CA GLU A 164 -24.17 22.84 6.48
C GLU A 164 -23.62 22.12 7.73
N LEU A 165 -23.57 20.79 7.71
CA LEU A 165 -23.07 19.95 8.79
C LEU A 165 -21.62 19.49 8.52
N CYS A 166 -20.92 19.09 9.59
CA CYS A 166 -19.59 18.50 9.48
C CYS A 166 -19.66 17.04 8.98
N PRO A 167 -19.18 16.71 7.75
CA PRO A 167 -19.25 15.35 7.22
C PRO A 167 -18.45 14.34 8.05
N TYR A 168 -17.31 14.75 8.61
CA TYR A 168 -16.48 13.88 9.44
C TYR A 168 -17.20 13.47 10.73
N GLU A 169 -17.88 14.41 11.40
CA GLU A 169 -18.64 14.09 12.64
C GLU A 169 -19.89 13.27 12.35
N VAL A 170 -20.57 13.52 11.22
CA VAL A 170 -21.69 12.66 10.78
C VAL A 170 -21.20 11.25 10.51
N THR A 171 -20.11 11.08 9.73
CA THR A 171 -19.49 9.76 9.49
C THR A 171 -19.13 9.05 10.80
N ARG A 172 -18.56 9.79 11.76
CA ARG A 172 -18.23 9.26 13.09
C ARG A 172 -19.48 8.78 13.84
N ARG A 173 -20.54 9.57 13.88
CA ARG A 173 -21.82 9.20 14.52
C ARG A 173 -22.49 7.99 13.87
N VAL A 174 -22.39 7.86 12.54
CA VAL A 174 -22.85 6.64 11.85
C VAL A 174 -21.98 5.46 12.26
N GLY A 175 -20.63 5.62 12.29
CA GLY A 175 -19.68 4.58 12.68
C GLY A 175 -19.88 4.05 14.10
N GLU A 176 -20.20 4.92 15.06
CA GLU A 176 -20.51 4.50 16.45
C GLU A 176 -21.64 3.46 16.48
N LYS A 177 -22.62 3.56 15.58
CA LYS A 177 -23.80 2.69 15.54
C LYS A 177 -23.74 1.61 14.47
N ALA A 178 -23.03 1.83 13.35
CA ALA A 178 -22.96 0.90 12.23
C ALA A 178 -22.31 -0.44 12.61
N THR A 179 -22.74 -1.51 11.97
CA THR A 179 -22.14 -2.84 12.12
C THR A 179 -20.81 -2.95 11.39
N VAL A 180 -20.70 -2.35 10.18
CA VAL A 180 -19.51 -2.42 9.36
C VAL A 180 -18.89 -1.04 9.19
N ILE A 181 -17.61 -0.93 9.49
CA ILE A 181 -16.79 0.26 9.30
C ILE A 181 -15.74 -0.08 8.25
N VAL A 182 -15.75 0.63 7.12
CA VAL A 182 -14.77 0.44 6.05
C VAL A 182 -13.71 1.54 6.15
N ALA A 183 -12.45 1.16 6.21
CA ALA A 183 -11.35 2.12 6.41
C ALA A 183 -10.06 1.69 5.69
N SER A 184 -9.09 2.61 5.59
CA SER A 184 -7.75 2.24 5.13
C SER A 184 -6.96 1.50 6.22
N TYR A 185 -5.95 0.73 5.83
CA TYR A 185 -5.06 0.05 6.78
C TYR A 185 -4.49 0.97 7.86
N LEU A 186 -4.19 2.25 7.52
CA LEU A 186 -3.59 3.21 8.46
C LEU A 186 -4.42 3.41 9.73
N TYR A 187 -5.75 3.23 9.66
CA TYR A 187 -6.61 3.33 10.83
C TYR A 187 -6.33 2.28 11.90
N MET A 188 -5.68 1.16 11.52
CA MET A 188 -5.34 0.10 12.47
C MET A 188 -3.84 -0.13 12.62
N VAL A 189 -3.02 0.05 11.55
CA VAL A 189 -1.57 -0.23 11.63
C VAL A 189 -0.73 0.94 12.18
N SER A 190 -1.28 2.16 12.22
CA SER A 190 -0.61 3.31 12.82
C SER A 190 -1.10 3.51 14.26
N PRO A 191 -0.27 3.28 15.30
CA PRO A 191 -0.71 3.36 16.69
C PRO A 191 -1.45 4.65 17.05
N PRO A 192 -0.93 5.87 16.76
CA PRO A 192 -1.61 7.11 17.14
C PRO A 192 -2.94 7.33 16.39
N ILE A 193 -3.04 6.83 15.14
CA ILE A 193 -4.29 6.93 14.37
C ILE A 193 -5.30 5.92 14.90
N ARG A 194 -4.86 4.69 15.22
CA ARG A 194 -5.69 3.63 15.79
C ARG A 194 -6.32 4.05 17.11
N GLU A 195 -5.52 4.55 18.05
CA GLU A 195 -6.00 5.03 19.34
C GLU A 195 -7.07 6.12 19.17
N ALA A 196 -6.76 7.16 18.39
CA ALA A 196 -7.72 8.23 18.12
C ALA A 196 -8.99 7.76 17.37
N PHE A 197 -8.90 6.71 16.56
CA PHE A 197 -10.02 6.13 15.84
C PHE A 197 -10.93 5.33 16.77
N LEU A 198 -10.36 4.45 17.58
CA LEU A 198 -11.12 3.62 18.52
C LEU A 198 -11.76 4.47 19.62
N GLU A 199 -10.99 5.39 20.24
CA GLU A 199 -11.52 6.35 21.22
C GLU A 199 -12.66 7.20 20.62
N GLY A 200 -12.45 7.71 19.40
CA GLY A 200 -13.43 8.52 18.69
C GLY A 200 -14.75 7.79 18.42
N LEU A 201 -14.75 6.47 18.33
CA LEU A 201 -15.92 5.62 18.10
C LEU A 201 -16.42 4.91 19.37
N GLY A 202 -15.70 5.03 20.49
CA GLY A 202 -16.01 4.31 21.73
C GLY A 202 -15.91 2.79 21.57
N LEU A 203 -14.88 2.29 20.86
CA LEU A 203 -14.69 0.88 20.57
C LEU A 203 -13.53 0.30 21.37
N GLU A 204 -13.73 -0.89 21.90
CA GLU A 204 -12.69 -1.71 22.54
C GLU A 204 -12.20 -2.78 21.55
N TYR A 205 -10.96 -3.25 21.70
CA TYR A 205 -10.39 -4.29 20.83
C TYR A 205 -11.23 -5.57 20.83
N SER A 206 -11.71 -6.00 21.99
CA SER A 206 -12.54 -7.21 22.17
C SER A 206 -13.83 -7.21 21.35
N ASP A 207 -14.32 -6.03 20.98
CA ASP A 207 -15.56 -5.88 20.21
C ASP A 207 -15.36 -5.98 18.71
N LEU A 208 -14.09 -6.10 18.26
CA LEU A 208 -13.74 -5.98 16.86
C LEU A 208 -13.60 -7.33 16.15
N ILE A 209 -14.15 -7.39 14.96
CA ILE A 209 -13.80 -8.37 13.93
C ILE A 209 -13.09 -7.61 12.80
N LEU A 210 -11.83 -7.94 12.54
CA LEU A 210 -11.04 -7.26 11.52
C LEU A 210 -11.02 -8.04 10.21
N VAL A 211 -11.08 -7.34 9.09
CA VAL A 211 -10.85 -7.90 7.77
C VAL A 211 -9.75 -7.11 7.06
N PHE A 212 -8.65 -7.76 6.74
CA PHE A 212 -7.56 -7.20 5.94
C PHE A 212 -7.68 -7.72 4.50
N ASP A 213 -8.21 -6.90 3.60
CA ASP A 213 -8.34 -7.25 2.18
C ASP A 213 -7.05 -6.91 1.41
N GLU A 214 -6.65 -7.77 0.48
CA GLU A 214 -5.34 -7.71 -0.20
C GLU A 214 -4.18 -7.66 0.79
N ALA A 215 -4.26 -8.52 1.83
CA ALA A 215 -3.36 -8.56 2.98
C ALA A 215 -1.87 -8.77 2.63
N HIS A 216 -1.55 -9.18 1.39
CA HIS A 216 -0.17 -9.26 0.91
C HIS A 216 0.59 -7.92 0.99
N ASN A 217 -0.13 -6.78 1.02
CA ASN A 217 0.46 -5.45 1.18
C ASN A 217 0.67 -5.05 2.65
N LEU A 218 0.11 -5.80 3.58
CA LEU A 218 0.09 -5.43 5.00
C LEU A 218 1.50 -5.30 5.62
N PRO A 219 2.47 -6.20 5.34
CA PRO A 219 3.81 -6.04 5.88
C PRO A 219 4.49 -4.73 5.48
N ASP A 220 4.41 -4.35 4.21
CA ASP A 220 5.00 -3.10 3.71
C ASP A 220 4.29 -1.86 4.28
N GLN A 221 2.96 -1.91 4.43
CA GLN A 221 2.17 -0.83 5.04
C GLN A 221 2.48 -0.69 6.54
N ALA A 222 2.64 -1.79 7.25
CA ALA A 222 3.02 -1.81 8.66
C ALA A 222 4.40 -1.18 8.87
N VAL A 223 5.41 -1.62 8.10
CA VAL A 223 6.76 -1.01 8.13
C VAL A 223 6.70 0.48 7.79
N SER A 224 5.94 0.87 6.78
CA SER A 224 5.80 2.28 6.39
C SER A 224 5.13 3.12 7.48
N ALA A 225 4.12 2.59 8.16
CA ALA A 225 3.40 3.29 9.22
C ALA A 225 4.23 3.50 10.51
N LEU A 226 5.19 2.61 10.76
CA LEU A 226 6.11 2.68 11.90
C LEU A 226 7.43 3.41 11.57
N SER A 227 7.66 3.76 10.30
CA SER A 227 8.88 4.44 9.84
C SER A 227 8.65 5.93 9.71
N ASP A 228 9.71 6.72 9.88
CA ASP A 228 9.63 8.17 9.74
C ASP A 228 10.88 8.74 9.04
N ARG A 229 10.74 9.95 8.49
CA ARG A 229 11.80 10.64 7.74
C ARG A 229 11.80 12.14 7.99
N LEU A 230 13.00 12.68 8.25
CA LEU A 230 13.25 14.11 8.35
C LEU A 230 14.25 14.56 7.28
N SER A 231 13.82 15.47 6.38
CA SER A 231 14.75 16.05 5.39
C SER A 231 15.59 17.18 6.00
N LEU A 232 16.84 17.37 5.53
CA LEU A 232 17.66 18.51 5.93
C LEU A 232 16.99 19.84 5.61
N ARG A 233 16.25 19.91 4.51
CA ARG A 233 15.44 21.10 4.17
C ARG A 233 14.42 21.45 5.25
N SER A 234 13.90 20.46 5.98
CA SER A 234 12.99 20.71 7.10
C SER A 234 13.72 21.36 8.28
N LEU A 235 14.98 20.95 8.55
CA LEU A 235 15.84 21.60 9.54
C LEU A 235 16.16 23.06 9.13
N GLU A 236 16.58 23.29 7.88
CA GLU A 236 16.86 24.64 7.36
C GLU A 236 15.64 25.56 7.49
N ARG A 237 14.44 25.03 7.26
CA ARG A 237 13.19 25.76 7.45
C ARG A 237 12.86 26.00 8.92
N ALA A 238 13.20 25.05 9.81
CA ALA A 238 13.04 25.23 11.25
C ALA A 238 13.94 26.35 11.79
N VAL A 239 15.19 26.49 11.30
CA VAL A 239 16.06 27.62 11.61
C VAL A 239 15.41 28.95 11.23
N LYS A 240 14.89 29.05 9.99
CA LYS A 240 14.21 30.28 9.54
C LYS A 240 12.95 30.59 10.36
N GLU A 241 12.21 29.56 10.73
CA GLU A 241 11.01 29.68 11.56
C GLU A 241 11.38 30.17 12.97
N ALA A 242 12.47 29.65 13.56
CA ALA A 242 12.98 30.14 14.85
C ALA A 242 13.38 31.64 14.80
N GLN A 243 14.01 32.07 13.72
CA GLN A 243 14.32 33.49 13.48
C GLN A 243 13.04 34.35 13.36
N GLU A 244 12.07 33.88 12.60
CA GLU A 244 10.77 34.57 12.38
C GLU A 244 10.01 34.79 13.71
N TYR A 245 10.06 33.81 14.63
CA TYR A 245 9.35 33.86 15.90
C TYR A 245 10.21 34.32 17.09
N GLY A 246 11.48 34.65 16.85
CA GLY A 246 12.40 35.18 17.90
C GLY A 246 12.87 34.12 18.91
N GLU A 247 12.89 32.85 18.56
CA GLU A 247 13.27 31.72 19.40
C GLU A 247 14.80 31.48 19.33
N GLY A 248 15.58 32.38 19.93
CA GLY A 248 17.06 32.42 19.79
C GLY A 248 17.76 31.17 20.29
N ASP A 249 17.32 30.56 21.37
CA ASP A 249 17.92 29.34 21.92
C ASP A 249 17.68 28.14 20.99
N ILE A 250 16.48 28.03 20.44
CA ILE A 250 16.12 27.01 19.46
C ILE A 250 16.87 27.23 18.15
N GLU A 251 16.96 28.48 17.67
CA GLU A 251 17.76 28.82 16.49
C GLU A 251 19.19 28.36 16.63
N SER A 252 19.84 28.72 17.75
CA SER A 252 21.24 28.35 18.03
C SER A 252 21.43 26.83 18.06
N PHE A 253 20.54 26.11 18.74
CA PHE A 253 20.54 24.64 18.77
C PHE A 253 20.42 24.04 17.39
N LEU A 254 19.47 24.51 16.58
CA LEU A 254 19.21 24.01 15.21
C LEU A 254 20.39 24.29 14.27
N LEU A 255 21.06 25.44 14.38
CA LEU A 255 22.24 25.78 13.58
C LEU A 255 23.41 24.83 13.90
N ILE A 256 23.66 24.58 15.19
CA ILE A 256 24.72 23.67 15.64
C ILE A 256 24.40 22.23 15.19
N LEU A 257 23.15 21.79 15.33
CA LEU A 257 22.69 20.47 14.87
C LEU A 257 22.84 20.32 13.34
N LEU A 258 22.42 21.32 12.58
CA LEU A 258 22.56 21.34 11.12
C LEU A 258 24.02 21.19 10.70
N ARG A 259 24.92 21.97 11.33
CA ARG A 259 26.36 21.87 11.09
C ARG A 259 26.92 20.50 11.43
N GLY A 260 26.48 19.90 12.54
CA GLY A 260 26.88 18.55 12.95
C GLY A 260 26.44 17.49 11.93
N LEU A 261 25.24 17.63 11.36
CA LEU A 261 24.73 16.71 10.33
C LEU A 261 25.46 16.87 8.98
N GLU A 262 25.89 18.08 8.61
CA GLU A 262 26.73 18.30 7.44
C GLU A 262 28.10 17.62 7.61
N LEU A 263 28.72 17.75 8.77
CA LEU A 263 29.99 17.08 9.09
C LEU A 263 29.86 15.57 9.05
N LEU A 264 28.77 15.03 9.63
CA LEU A 264 28.49 13.61 9.63
C LEU A 264 28.24 13.10 8.19
N TYR A 265 27.57 13.87 7.34
CA TYR A 265 27.38 13.57 5.94
C TYR A 265 28.71 13.49 5.18
N GLU A 266 29.59 14.46 5.38
CA GLU A 266 30.94 14.50 4.78
C GLU A 266 31.78 13.29 5.22
N GLU A 267 31.72 12.94 6.51
CA GLU A 267 32.43 11.79 7.08
C GLU A 267 31.90 10.45 6.54
N ARG A 268 30.57 10.25 6.48
CA ARG A 268 29.95 8.93 6.34
C ARG A 268 29.37 8.63 4.96
N LEU A 269 28.96 9.63 4.19
CA LEU A 269 28.17 9.38 2.98
C LEU A 269 28.68 10.10 1.71
N LYS A 270 29.32 11.25 1.82
CA LYS A 270 29.71 12.09 0.67
C LYS A 270 30.59 11.36 -0.34
N ASN A 271 31.57 10.60 0.16
CA ASN A 271 32.61 9.92 -0.64
C ASN A 271 32.29 8.45 -0.96
N TYR A 272 31.09 7.96 -0.60
CA TYR A 272 30.68 6.59 -0.84
C TYR A 272 29.69 6.53 -2.01
N GLU A 273 29.75 5.46 -2.82
CA GLU A 273 28.75 5.20 -3.87
C GLU A 273 27.38 4.89 -3.31
N ALA A 274 27.29 4.48 -2.04
CA ALA A 274 26.04 4.17 -1.36
C ALA A 274 25.13 5.40 -1.26
N TYR A 275 23.82 5.18 -1.44
CA TYR A 275 22.80 6.21 -1.27
C TYR A 275 22.35 6.39 0.19
N GLU A 276 22.66 5.42 1.06
CA GLU A 276 22.28 5.42 2.47
C GLU A 276 23.36 4.75 3.32
N VAL A 277 23.47 5.16 4.58
CA VAL A 277 24.38 4.59 5.56
C VAL A 277 23.71 4.48 6.93
N PRO A 278 23.89 3.35 7.65
CA PRO A 278 23.47 3.26 9.05
C PRO A 278 24.31 4.24 9.91
N ILE A 279 23.64 4.93 10.82
CA ILE A 279 24.30 5.79 11.80
C ILE A 279 23.82 5.42 13.20
N ARG A 280 24.65 5.66 14.22
CA ARG A 280 24.22 5.51 15.59
C ARG A 280 23.31 6.68 15.96
N PRO A 281 22.26 6.44 16.75
CA PRO A 281 21.34 7.51 17.14
C PRO A 281 22.02 8.69 17.81
N GLU A 282 23.06 8.45 18.60
CA GLU A 282 23.85 9.48 19.29
C GLU A 282 24.76 10.29 18.36
N ASP A 283 25.19 9.76 17.23
CA ASP A 283 26.15 10.44 16.32
C ASP A 283 25.61 11.78 15.81
N ILE A 284 24.28 11.92 15.66
CA ILE A 284 23.67 13.17 15.19
C ILE A 284 23.81 14.33 16.19
N PHE A 285 23.97 14.03 17.48
CA PHE A 285 24.14 15.05 18.55
C PHE A 285 25.59 15.28 18.96
N ARG A 286 26.56 14.56 18.37
CA ARG A 286 27.97 14.66 18.73
C ARG A 286 28.45 16.13 18.70
N HIS A 287 28.20 16.83 17.61
CA HIS A 287 28.63 18.23 17.47
C HIS A 287 27.88 19.18 18.42
N VAL A 288 26.60 18.91 18.69
CA VAL A 288 25.83 19.67 19.69
C VAL A 288 26.48 19.53 21.08
N ILE A 289 26.83 18.30 21.47
CA ILE A 289 27.49 18.02 22.76
C ILE A 289 28.86 18.72 22.85
N GLU A 290 29.66 18.67 21.80
CA GLU A 290 30.98 19.29 21.72
C GLU A 290 30.94 20.82 21.86
N VAL A 291 29.95 21.47 21.22
CA VAL A 291 29.84 22.93 21.20
C VAL A 291 29.14 23.48 22.44
N THR A 292 28.07 22.84 22.90
CA THR A 292 27.21 23.38 23.98
C THR A 292 27.47 22.75 25.34
N GLY A 293 28.09 21.57 25.40
CA GLY A 293 28.16 20.75 26.60
C GLY A 293 26.81 20.13 27.03
N TYR A 294 25.77 20.22 26.22
CA TYR A 294 24.46 19.66 26.55
C TYR A 294 24.52 18.13 26.60
N LEU A 295 24.15 17.58 27.75
CA LEU A 295 24.01 16.13 27.92
C LEU A 295 22.56 15.70 27.68
N GLY A 296 22.31 14.40 27.61
CA GLY A 296 21.03 13.80 27.18
C GLY A 296 19.76 14.46 27.73
N ARG A 297 19.69 14.79 29.03
CA ARG A 297 18.52 15.49 29.63
C ARG A 297 18.32 16.90 29.08
N ALA A 298 19.41 17.65 28.84
CA ALA A 298 19.31 19.00 28.28
C ALA A 298 18.84 18.97 26.82
N ILE A 299 19.32 17.99 26.03
CA ILE A 299 18.87 17.78 24.66
C ILE A 299 17.37 17.43 24.65
N VAL A 300 16.94 16.47 25.46
CA VAL A 300 15.53 16.08 25.52
C VAL A 300 14.62 17.26 25.95
N ARG A 301 15.07 18.10 26.89
CA ARG A 301 14.34 19.32 27.27
C ARG A 301 14.18 20.25 26.06
N MET A 302 15.29 20.58 25.39
CA MET A 302 15.27 21.42 24.18
C MET A 302 14.31 20.89 23.13
N LEU A 303 14.28 19.57 22.90
CA LEU A 303 13.37 18.95 21.93
C LEU A 303 11.90 19.07 22.36
N ASN A 304 11.59 18.97 23.66
CA ASN A 304 10.24 19.21 24.17
C ASN A 304 9.83 20.67 24.01
N ASP A 305 10.72 21.61 24.34
CA ASP A 305 10.49 23.04 24.14
C ASP A 305 10.19 23.33 22.65
N MET A 306 10.92 22.70 21.73
CA MET A 306 10.66 22.80 20.29
C MET A 306 9.25 22.29 19.90
N VAL A 307 8.75 21.24 20.53
CA VAL A 307 7.39 20.73 20.28
C VAL A 307 6.35 21.72 20.79
N GLU A 308 6.52 22.25 22.02
CA GLU A 308 5.61 23.24 22.62
C GLU A 308 5.56 24.53 21.80
N VAL A 309 6.72 25.08 21.42
CA VAL A 309 6.81 26.25 20.53
C VAL A 309 6.18 25.96 19.17
N GLY A 310 6.40 24.75 18.65
CA GLY A 310 5.79 24.30 17.41
C GLY A 310 4.27 24.31 17.45
N ASP A 311 3.65 23.92 18.56
CA ASP A 311 2.20 23.97 18.75
C ASP A 311 1.68 25.40 18.84
N ALA A 312 2.38 26.28 19.56
CA ALA A 312 2.04 27.71 19.62
C ALA A 312 2.12 28.37 18.24
N ILE A 313 3.15 28.06 17.44
CA ILE A 313 3.28 28.55 16.06
C ILE A 313 2.11 28.04 15.18
N ARG A 314 1.70 26.79 15.33
CA ARG A 314 0.54 26.26 14.59
C ARG A 314 -0.75 27.02 14.94
N GLU A 315 -0.98 27.32 16.21
CA GLU A 315 -2.15 28.11 16.68
C GLU A 315 -2.11 29.54 16.11
N ASP A 316 -0.99 30.27 16.23
CA ASP A 316 -0.81 31.62 15.68
C ASP A 316 -1.04 31.65 14.15
N ARG A 317 -0.48 30.70 13.42
CA ARG A 317 -0.67 30.63 11.97
C ARG A 317 -2.14 30.38 11.56
N ILE A 318 -2.88 29.57 12.33
CA ILE A 318 -4.32 29.37 12.12
C ILE A 318 -5.08 30.68 12.37
N GLU A 319 -4.72 31.45 13.40
CA GLU A 319 -5.33 32.74 13.69
C GLU A 319 -5.13 33.75 12.58
N ARG A 320 -3.95 33.73 11.96
CA ARG A 320 -3.58 34.59 10.81
C ARG A 320 -4.03 34.06 9.45
N ASN A 321 -4.77 32.95 9.37
CA ASN A 321 -5.13 32.28 8.13
C ASN A 321 -3.93 31.88 7.26
N LEU A 322 -2.79 31.51 7.86
CA LEU A 322 -1.58 31.01 7.20
C LEU A 322 -1.52 29.47 7.26
N PRO A 323 -0.75 28.80 6.38
CA PRO A 323 -0.61 27.34 6.43
C PRO A 323 -0.14 26.88 7.81
N PRO A 324 -0.86 25.96 8.50
CA PRO A 324 -0.67 25.61 9.92
C PRO A 324 0.46 24.60 10.11
N ARG A 325 1.65 24.95 9.66
CA ARG A 325 2.84 24.10 9.75
C ARG A 325 3.82 24.72 10.73
N SER A 326 4.44 23.89 11.57
CA SER A 326 5.66 24.24 12.24
C SER A 326 6.78 23.27 11.87
N TYR A 327 7.87 23.81 11.38
CA TYR A 327 9.07 23.02 11.12
C TYR A 327 9.85 22.76 12.40
N ILE A 328 9.82 23.69 13.37
CA ILE A 328 10.41 23.51 14.72
C ILE A 328 9.75 22.33 15.40
N GLY A 329 8.41 22.31 15.50
CA GLY A 329 7.67 21.22 16.12
C GLY A 329 7.93 19.88 15.42
N ARG A 330 7.93 19.85 14.08
CA ARG A 330 8.22 18.64 13.30
C ARG A 330 9.62 18.07 13.57
N VAL A 331 10.64 18.94 13.71
CA VAL A 331 12.01 18.52 14.04
C VAL A 331 12.06 17.98 15.46
N GLY A 332 11.44 18.66 16.43
CA GLY A 332 11.35 18.21 17.81
C GLY A 332 10.69 16.83 17.94
N GLU A 333 9.51 16.65 17.36
CA GLU A 333 8.77 15.37 17.34
C GLU A 333 9.61 14.23 16.74
N PHE A 334 10.26 14.47 15.59
CA PHE A 334 11.10 13.47 14.94
C PHE A 334 12.30 13.07 15.81
N LEU A 335 13.02 14.05 16.38
CA LEU A 335 14.22 13.79 17.16
C LEU A 335 13.90 13.13 18.51
N LEU A 336 12.76 13.44 19.13
CA LEU A 336 12.28 12.71 20.31
C LEU A 336 11.99 11.25 19.97
N THR A 337 11.30 10.98 18.86
CA THR A 337 11.08 9.63 18.37
C THR A 337 12.40 8.91 18.05
N TRP A 338 13.33 9.61 17.39
CA TRP A 338 14.68 9.11 17.09
C TRP A 338 15.41 8.62 18.35
N LEU A 339 15.39 9.40 19.41
CA LEU A 339 16.04 9.05 20.68
C LEU A 339 15.28 7.95 21.44
N SER A 340 13.95 7.95 21.42
CA SER A 340 13.14 6.94 22.10
C SER A 340 13.35 5.54 21.53
N LEU A 341 13.68 5.44 20.25
CA LEU A 341 13.94 4.20 19.53
C LEU A 341 15.43 3.83 19.43
N ALA A 342 16.33 4.61 20.04
CA ALA A 342 17.77 4.46 19.92
C ALA A 342 18.30 3.06 20.32
N ASN A 343 17.68 2.42 21.30
CA ASN A 343 18.06 1.10 21.81
C ASN A 343 17.17 -0.03 21.30
N SER A 344 16.27 0.26 20.38
CA SER A 344 15.35 -0.74 19.84
C SER A 344 15.99 -1.48 18.66
N GLU A 345 16.06 -2.80 18.75
CA GLU A 345 16.54 -3.64 17.64
C GLU A 345 15.54 -3.74 16.48
N ASP A 346 14.28 -3.35 16.70
CA ASP A 346 13.20 -3.35 15.71
C ASP A 346 13.32 -2.21 14.71
N TYR A 347 14.24 -1.26 14.95
CA TYR A 347 14.42 -0.07 14.13
C TYR A 347 15.87 0.12 13.66
N LEU A 348 16.00 0.67 12.48
CA LEU A 348 17.28 1.08 11.89
C LEU A 348 17.30 2.59 11.71
N HIS A 349 18.36 3.23 12.17
CA HIS A 349 18.60 4.66 11.98
C HIS A 349 19.53 4.85 10.77
N LEU A 350 19.10 5.64 9.79
CA LEU A 350 19.80 5.86 8.54
C LEU A 350 20.01 7.34 8.25
N MET A 351 21.13 7.66 7.61
CA MET A 351 21.30 8.85 6.80
C MET A 351 21.19 8.46 5.33
N SER A 352 20.37 9.17 4.56
CA SER A 352 20.07 8.87 3.16
C SER A 352 20.16 10.10 2.27
N ARG A 353 20.63 9.93 1.02
CA ARG A 353 20.66 10.98 -0.03
C ARG A 353 19.79 10.66 -1.25
N GLU A 354 19.00 9.61 -1.19
CA GLU A 354 18.22 9.15 -2.36
C GLU A 354 17.23 10.21 -2.89
N LYS A 355 16.57 10.93 -1.97
CA LYS A 355 15.60 12.01 -2.29
C LYS A 355 16.00 13.34 -1.64
N GLY A 356 17.28 13.67 -1.69
CA GLY A 356 17.90 14.72 -0.88
C GLY A 356 18.30 14.20 0.49
N LEU A 357 19.24 14.92 1.15
CA LEU A 357 19.78 14.49 2.44
C LEU A 357 18.69 14.45 3.52
N SER A 358 18.63 13.34 4.25
CA SER A 358 17.61 13.06 5.27
C SER A 358 18.11 12.09 6.33
N LEU A 359 17.50 12.18 7.50
CA LEU A 359 17.54 11.17 8.55
C LEU A 359 16.27 10.30 8.43
N GLU A 360 16.41 9.00 8.63
CA GLU A 360 15.29 8.05 8.51
C GLU A 360 15.30 7.05 9.68
N ILE A 361 14.14 6.90 10.32
CA ILE A 361 13.83 5.82 11.25
C ILE A 361 13.12 4.76 10.42
N VAL A 362 13.71 3.57 10.29
CA VAL A 362 13.16 2.49 9.47
C VAL A 362 12.78 1.32 10.36
N ALA A 363 11.49 1.01 10.43
CA ALA A 363 11.03 -0.19 11.10
C ALA A 363 11.47 -1.45 10.33
N LEU A 364 11.87 -2.48 11.06
CA LEU A 364 12.33 -3.76 10.50
C LEU A 364 11.29 -4.86 10.68
N ASP A 365 10.41 -4.71 11.69
CA ASP A 365 9.40 -5.72 12.03
C ASP A 365 7.96 -5.24 11.76
N PRO A 366 7.30 -5.76 10.73
CA PRO A 366 5.90 -5.43 10.49
C PRO A 366 4.95 -5.93 11.58
N SER A 367 5.32 -6.98 12.35
CA SER A 367 4.47 -7.54 13.40
C SER A 367 4.17 -6.54 14.52
N ARG A 368 5.10 -5.59 14.78
CA ARG A 368 4.91 -4.54 15.80
C ARG A 368 3.70 -3.64 15.54
N ALA A 369 3.29 -3.47 14.30
CA ALA A 369 2.08 -2.74 13.97
C ALA A 369 0.80 -3.54 14.21
N LEU A 370 0.92 -4.85 14.47
CA LEU A 370 -0.17 -5.80 14.55
C LEU A 370 -0.30 -6.48 15.93
N ASP A 371 0.51 -6.09 16.92
CA ASP A 371 0.50 -6.66 18.28
C ASP A 371 -0.91 -6.66 18.90
N PHE A 372 -1.71 -5.63 18.60
CA PHE A 372 -3.09 -5.50 19.06
C PHE A 372 -4.06 -6.58 18.52
N VAL A 373 -3.68 -7.33 17.49
CA VAL A 373 -4.54 -8.38 16.90
C VAL A 373 -4.79 -9.53 17.87
N GLU A 374 -3.95 -9.71 18.88
CA GLU A 374 -4.19 -10.69 19.96
C GLU A 374 -5.36 -10.30 20.88
N GLU A 375 -5.72 -9.02 20.92
CA GLU A 375 -6.79 -8.48 21.76
C GLU A 375 -8.15 -8.44 21.05
N VAL A 376 -8.20 -8.56 19.71
CA VAL A 376 -9.45 -8.51 18.96
C VAL A 376 -10.18 -9.86 19.01
N HIS A 377 -11.50 -9.83 18.81
CA HIS A 377 -12.27 -11.07 18.76
C HIS A 377 -11.79 -12.02 17.65
N SER A 378 -11.58 -11.51 16.44
CA SER A 378 -11.10 -12.29 15.29
C SER A 378 -10.54 -11.38 14.20
N ALA A 379 -9.52 -11.84 13.49
CA ALA A 379 -8.97 -11.14 12.33
C ALA A 379 -8.86 -12.07 11.12
N ILE A 380 -9.36 -11.61 9.98
CA ILE A 380 -9.37 -12.33 8.71
C ILE A 380 -8.41 -11.63 7.74
N PHE A 381 -7.33 -12.30 7.38
CA PHE A 381 -6.35 -11.82 6.40
C PHE A 381 -6.58 -12.54 5.08
N MET A 382 -6.97 -11.82 4.03
CA MET A 382 -7.27 -12.44 2.75
C MET A 382 -6.58 -11.75 1.58
N SER A 383 -6.13 -12.54 0.61
CA SER A 383 -5.56 -12.05 -0.65
C SER A 383 -5.51 -13.15 -1.70
N GLY A 384 -5.19 -12.75 -2.95
CA GLY A 384 -4.92 -13.68 -4.05
C GLY A 384 -3.50 -14.24 -4.09
N THR A 385 -2.58 -13.70 -3.28
CA THR A 385 -1.14 -13.97 -3.36
C THR A 385 -0.46 -13.87 -1.99
N LEU A 386 -0.75 -14.78 -1.07
CA LEU A 386 -0.14 -14.84 0.26
C LEU A 386 0.93 -15.92 0.39
N SER A 387 0.86 -16.95 -0.47
CA SER A 387 1.75 -18.11 -0.39
C SER A 387 3.24 -17.74 -0.38
N PRO A 388 4.06 -18.46 0.41
CA PRO A 388 3.67 -19.46 1.38
C PRO A 388 2.97 -18.86 2.61
N LEU A 389 1.84 -19.46 3.02
CA LEU A 389 0.99 -18.89 4.10
C LEU A 389 1.70 -18.85 5.44
N GLU A 390 2.51 -19.87 5.75
CA GLU A 390 3.31 -19.94 6.98
C GLU A 390 4.32 -18.78 7.04
N ALA A 391 4.96 -18.46 5.92
CA ALA A 391 5.87 -17.32 5.85
C ALA A 391 5.15 -15.98 6.03
N PHE A 392 3.93 -15.87 5.53
CA PHE A 392 3.11 -14.69 5.74
C PHE A 392 2.72 -14.55 7.22
N ARG A 393 2.25 -15.65 7.85
CA ARG A 393 1.93 -15.72 9.27
C ARG A 393 3.13 -15.34 10.14
N ASP A 394 4.30 -15.93 9.88
CA ASP A 394 5.54 -15.66 10.61
C ASP A 394 5.91 -14.15 10.52
N ILE A 395 5.81 -13.55 9.32
CA ILE A 395 6.19 -12.16 9.06
C ILE A 395 5.24 -11.18 9.76
N ILE A 396 3.93 -11.44 9.76
CA ILE A 396 2.95 -10.57 10.43
C ILE A 396 2.85 -10.84 11.93
N GLY A 397 3.42 -11.96 12.42
CA GLY A 397 3.46 -12.30 13.85
C GLY A 397 2.10 -12.63 14.45
N VAL A 398 1.12 -13.08 13.66
CA VAL A 398 -0.24 -13.37 14.12
C VAL A 398 -0.52 -14.86 14.06
N GLU A 399 -0.89 -15.48 15.17
CA GLU A 399 -1.36 -16.86 15.17
C GLU A 399 -2.73 -16.96 14.49
N ALA A 400 -2.83 -17.81 13.46
CA ALA A 400 -4.02 -17.93 12.63
C ALA A 400 -4.15 -19.33 12.00
N GLU A 401 -5.39 -19.72 11.72
CA GLU A 401 -5.69 -20.85 10.85
C GLU A 401 -5.35 -20.51 9.40
N LEU A 402 -4.73 -21.44 8.67
CA LEU A 402 -4.26 -21.21 7.31
C LEU A 402 -5.11 -21.98 6.30
N LYS A 403 -5.60 -21.29 5.27
CA LYS A 403 -6.37 -21.95 4.20
C LYS A 403 -6.02 -21.37 2.83
N LYS A 404 -5.77 -22.26 1.87
CA LYS A 404 -5.55 -21.90 0.47
C LYS A 404 -6.65 -22.51 -0.39
N PHE A 405 -7.31 -21.65 -1.18
CA PHE A 405 -8.26 -22.09 -2.19
C PHE A 405 -7.59 -22.17 -3.56
N PRO A 406 -7.86 -23.22 -4.34
CA PRO A 406 -7.25 -23.38 -5.65
C PRO A 406 -7.74 -22.29 -6.59
N ARG A 407 -6.85 -21.79 -7.45
CA ARG A 407 -7.25 -20.94 -8.56
C ARG A 407 -7.86 -21.80 -9.66
N ILE A 408 -9.07 -21.49 -10.03
CA ILE A 408 -9.74 -22.16 -11.14
C ILE A 408 -9.37 -21.39 -12.42
N VAL A 409 -8.23 -21.77 -13.03
CA VAL A 409 -7.87 -21.35 -14.39
C VAL A 409 -7.87 -22.62 -15.23
N LYS A 410 -8.66 -22.64 -16.31
CA LYS A 410 -8.60 -23.74 -17.26
C LYS A 410 -7.19 -23.82 -17.86
N ARG A 411 -6.60 -25.01 -17.86
CA ARG A 411 -5.20 -25.21 -18.29
C ARG A 411 -4.94 -24.73 -19.72
N GLU A 412 -5.95 -24.85 -20.58
CA GLU A 412 -5.94 -24.37 -21.96
C GLU A 412 -5.98 -22.84 -22.10
N ASN A 413 -6.39 -22.13 -21.04
CA ASN A 413 -6.49 -20.67 -21.02
C ASN A 413 -5.22 -19.99 -20.46
N ALA A 414 -4.27 -20.73 -19.91
CA ALA A 414 -3.03 -20.21 -19.37
C ALA A 414 -1.80 -20.75 -20.10
N LEU A 415 -0.93 -19.88 -20.58
CA LEU A 415 0.35 -20.23 -21.15
C LEU A 415 1.48 -19.50 -20.43
N VAL A 416 2.36 -20.22 -19.74
CA VAL A 416 3.53 -19.66 -19.06
C VAL A 416 4.81 -20.13 -19.76
N LEU A 417 5.56 -19.18 -20.32
CA LEU A 417 6.80 -19.44 -21.06
C LEU A 417 7.96 -18.77 -20.34
N VAL A 418 9.04 -19.49 -20.06
CA VAL A 418 10.24 -18.97 -19.41
C VAL A 418 11.43 -19.10 -20.35
N ALA A 419 12.03 -17.99 -20.74
CA ALA A 419 13.24 -17.97 -21.54
C ALA A 419 14.41 -18.57 -20.75
N ARG A 420 15.10 -19.55 -21.33
CA ARG A 420 16.19 -20.28 -20.67
C ARG A 420 17.59 -19.72 -20.93
N ASP A 421 17.69 -18.68 -21.74
CA ASP A 421 18.93 -18.14 -22.31
C ASP A 421 19.12 -16.63 -22.08
N VAL A 422 18.29 -16.04 -21.23
CA VAL A 422 18.41 -14.64 -20.78
C VAL A 422 18.18 -14.50 -19.29
N SER A 423 18.81 -13.50 -18.66
CA SER A 423 18.62 -13.12 -17.28
C SER A 423 19.01 -11.66 -17.10
N THR A 424 18.35 -10.95 -16.17
CA THR A 424 18.70 -9.58 -15.78
C THR A 424 19.63 -9.52 -14.56
N ARG A 425 20.35 -10.60 -14.24
CA ARG A 425 21.37 -10.59 -13.20
C ARG A 425 22.41 -9.51 -13.49
N GLY A 426 22.81 -8.74 -12.47
CA GLY A 426 23.66 -7.56 -12.63
C GLY A 426 24.91 -7.79 -13.47
N GLU A 427 25.59 -8.93 -13.26
CA GLU A 427 26.81 -9.34 -13.98
C GLU A 427 26.58 -9.63 -15.48
N GLU A 428 25.36 -9.96 -15.87
CA GLU A 428 24.99 -10.32 -17.24
C GLU A 428 24.47 -9.12 -18.06
N ARG A 429 24.22 -7.97 -17.41
CA ARG A 429 23.66 -6.78 -18.07
C ARG A 429 24.65 -6.16 -19.04
N SER A 430 24.26 -6.12 -20.29
CA SER A 430 25.03 -5.56 -21.38
C SER A 430 24.11 -5.04 -22.49
N PRO A 431 24.58 -4.16 -23.39
CA PRO A 431 23.79 -3.75 -24.56
C PRO A 431 23.35 -4.92 -25.44
N GLY A 432 24.14 -6.01 -25.50
CA GLY A 432 23.78 -7.24 -26.20
C GLY A 432 22.60 -7.96 -25.55
N LEU A 433 22.57 -8.04 -24.21
CA LEU A 433 21.45 -8.61 -23.48
C LEU A 433 20.17 -7.80 -23.72
N TYR A 434 20.24 -6.47 -23.62
CA TYR A 434 19.04 -5.63 -23.82
C TYR A 434 18.47 -5.77 -25.24
N ARG A 435 19.32 -5.87 -26.28
CA ARG A 435 18.85 -6.17 -27.63
C ARG A 435 18.15 -7.52 -27.72
N ARG A 436 18.71 -8.57 -27.08
CA ARG A 436 18.10 -9.89 -27.06
C ARG A 436 16.76 -9.91 -26.30
N LEU A 437 16.68 -9.21 -25.17
CA LEU A 437 15.42 -9.02 -24.43
C LEU A 437 14.37 -8.30 -25.30
N ALA A 438 14.79 -7.26 -26.04
CA ALA A 438 13.93 -6.52 -26.96
C ALA A 438 13.37 -7.41 -28.08
N GLU A 439 14.16 -8.35 -28.62
CA GLU A 439 13.68 -9.33 -29.61
C GLU A 439 12.61 -10.25 -29.03
N TYR A 440 12.79 -10.74 -27.80
CA TYR A 440 11.78 -11.54 -27.10
C TYR A 440 10.48 -10.75 -26.88
N ILE A 441 10.60 -9.50 -26.41
CA ILE A 441 9.46 -8.61 -26.16
C ILE A 441 8.71 -8.33 -27.45
N PHE A 442 9.43 -7.97 -28.52
CA PHE A 442 8.83 -7.68 -29.83
C PHE A 442 7.99 -8.87 -30.33
N GLU A 443 8.56 -10.07 -30.30
CA GLU A 443 7.86 -11.27 -30.75
C GLU A 443 6.68 -11.66 -29.85
N ALA A 444 6.81 -11.47 -28.54
CA ALA A 444 5.71 -11.72 -27.62
C ALA A 444 4.54 -10.74 -27.89
N VAL A 445 4.84 -9.45 -28.08
CA VAL A 445 3.85 -8.41 -28.40
C VAL A 445 3.21 -8.65 -29.77
N ARG A 446 4.01 -9.01 -30.78
CA ARG A 446 3.53 -9.30 -32.15
C ARG A 446 2.55 -10.47 -32.20
N LEU A 447 2.79 -11.52 -31.38
CA LEU A 447 2.02 -12.76 -31.37
C LEU A 447 0.89 -12.77 -30.35
N THR A 448 0.79 -11.76 -29.50
CA THR A 448 -0.31 -11.63 -28.52
C THR A 448 -1.32 -10.61 -29.01
N PRO A 449 -2.60 -10.96 -29.16
CA PRO A 449 -3.64 -10.02 -29.59
C PRO A 449 -3.90 -8.95 -28.53
N LYS A 450 -4.39 -7.79 -28.97
CA LYS A 450 -4.81 -6.66 -28.11
C LYS A 450 -3.70 -6.15 -27.20
N ASN A 451 -4.02 -5.84 -25.93
CA ASN A 451 -3.11 -5.18 -25.00
C ASN A 451 -2.12 -6.15 -24.34
N VAL A 452 -0.87 -5.68 -24.20
CA VAL A 452 0.21 -6.43 -23.55
C VAL A 452 0.92 -5.55 -22.51
N GLY A 453 1.14 -6.07 -21.30
CA GLY A 453 1.99 -5.45 -20.29
C GLY A 453 3.44 -5.95 -20.40
N VAL A 454 4.41 -5.06 -20.29
CA VAL A 454 5.84 -5.39 -20.18
C VAL A 454 6.33 -4.83 -18.85
N PHE A 455 6.53 -5.69 -17.85
CA PHE A 455 6.94 -5.28 -16.52
C PHE A 455 8.36 -5.73 -16.21
N THR A 456 9.23 -4.76 -15.92
CA THR A 456 10.65 -5.00 -15.66
C THR A 456 10.93 -5.13 -14.16
N ALA A 457 12.08 -5.73 -13.82
CA ALA A 457 12.52 -5.89 -12.44
C ALA A 457 12.86 -4.55 -11.75
N SER A 458 13.20 -3.50 -12.50
CA SER A 458 13.52 -2.17 -11.98
C SER A 458 13.45 -1.12 -13.09
N TYR A 459 13.39 0.17 -12.70
CA TYR A 459 13.50 1.28 -13.66
C TYR A 459 14.79 1.26 -14.45
N GLU A 460 15.92 0.83 -13.88
CA GLU A 460 17.20 0.68 -14.60
C GLU A 460 17.10 -0.34 -15.75
N VAL A 461 16.39 -1.47 -15.52
CA VAL A 461 16.13 -2.45 -16.58
C VAL A 461 15.16 -1.89 -17.62
N LEU A 462 14.17 -1.10 -17.20
CA LEU A 462 13.26 -0.41 -18.10
C LEU A 462 14.01 0.58 -18.99
N ASP A 463 14.82 1.44 -18.41
CA ASP A 463 15.62 2.43 -19.16
C ASP A 463 16.58 1.75 -20.16
N GLY A 464 17.21 0.64 -19.74
CA GLY A 464 18.05 -0.18 -20.62
C GLY A 464 17.29 -0.78 -21.80
N LEU A 465 16.03 -1.17 -21.62
CA LEU A 465 15.17 -1.63 -22.73
C LEU A 465 14.74 -0.49 -23.65
N ILE A 466 14.33 0.64 -23.08
CA ILE A 466 13.91 1.80 -23.87
C ILE A 466 15.06 2.35 -24.72
N SER A 467 16.31 2.27 -24.23
CA SER A 467 17.51 2.66 -24.99
C SER A 467 17.75 1.82 -26.25
N THR A 468 17.11 0.65 -26.38
CA THR A 468 17.15 -0.16 -27.61
C THR A 468 16.17 0.31 -28.69
N ASN A 469 15.37 1.35 -28.44
CA ASN A 469 14.28 1.85 -29.29
C ASN A 469 13.17 0.82 -29.56
N ILE A 470 13.01 -0.19 -28.69
CA ILE A 470 11.96 -1.21 -28.83
C ILE A 470 10.55 -0.60 -28.87
N HIS A 471 10.30 0.48 -28.12
CA HIS A 471 9.03 1.18 -28.10
C HIS A 471 8.67 1.77 -29.45
N VAL A 472 9.63 2.41 -30.15
CA VAL A 472 9.47 2.95 -31.51
C VAL A 472 9.20 1.83 -32.50
N LYS A 473 10.01 0.76 -32.44
CA LYS A 473 9.85 -0.42 -33.31
C LYS A 473 8.46 -1.06 -33.17
N ILE A 474 7.92 -1.16 -31.97
CA ILE A 474 6.57 -1.69 -31.74
C ILE A 474 5.51 -0.79 -32.41
N GLU A 475 5.62 0.53 -32.26
CA GLU A 475 4.67 1.47 -32.88
C GLU A 475 4.74 1.44 -34.41
N GLU A 476 5.94 1.47 -34.99
CA GLU A 476 6.14 1.52 -36.43
C GLU A 476 5.79 0.20 -37.15
N GLU A 477 6.24 -0.96 -36.61
CA GLU A 477 6.08 -2.24 -37.28
C GLU A 477 4.77 -2.97 -36.91
N LEU A 478 4.23 -2.75 -35.70
CA LEU A 478 3.03 -3.45 -35.22
C LEU A 478 1.80 -2.54 -35.14
N GLY A 479 1.94 -1.23 -35.26
CA GLY A 479 0.86 -0.26 -35.14
C GLY A 479 0.19 -0.25 -33.76
N LYS A 480 0.88 -0.74 -32.73
CA LYS A 480 0.40 -0.73 -31.33
C LYS A 480 0.98 0.47 -30.59
N LYS A 481 0.14 1.31 -30.01
CA LYS A 481 0.58 2.44 -29.18
C LYS A 481 1.39 1.96 -27.98
N VAL A 482 2.41 2.71 -27.59
CA VAL A 482 3.24 2.40 -26.44
C VAL A 482 3.03 3.42 -25.33
N PHE A 483 2.79 2.92 -24.12
CA PHE A 483 2.66 3.68 -22.88
C PHE A 483 3.82 3.31 -21.95
N ILE A 484 4.49 4.30 -21.36
CA ILE A 484 5.66 4.08 -20.50
C ILE A 484 5.40 4.71 -19.14
N GLU A 485 5.45 3.90 -18.08
CA GLU A 485 5.36 4.34 -16.69
C GLU A 485 6.54 5.24 -16.33
N LYS A 486 6.25 6.41 -15.78
CA LYS A 486 7.28 7.37 -15.33
C LYS A 486 7.52 7.25 -13.84
N LYS A 487 8.80 7.19 -13.44
CA LYS A 487 9.20 7.23 -12.03
C LYS A 487 8.75 8.55 -11.41
N GLY A 488 8.00 8.48 -10.31
CA GLY A 488 7.54 9.68 -9.58
C GLY A 488 6.29 10.35 -10.14
N ALA A 489 5.63 9.79 -11.16
CA ALA A 489 4.36 10.28 -11.66
C ALA A 489 3.28 10.34 -10.55
N SER A 490 2.44 11.36 -10.59
CA SER A 490 1.30 11.49 -9.69
C SER A 490 0.25 10.39 -9.93
N SER A 491 -0.62 10.16 -8.95
CA SER A 491 -1.73 9.20 -9.12
C SER A 491 -2.61 9.56 -10.31
N ARG A 492 -2.92 10.84 -10.49
CA ARG A 492 -3.79 11.34 -11.56
C ARG A 492 -3.16 11.12 -12.95
N GLU A 493 -1.86 11.38 -13.09
CA GLU A 493 -1.14 11.14 -14.35
C GLU A 493 -1.10 9.65 -14.69
N ASN A 494 -0.85 8.79 -13.69
CA ASN A 494 -0.83 7.35 -13.88
C ASN A 494 -2.22 6.79 -14.23
N ASP A 495 -3.27 7.26 -13.55
CA ASP A 495 -4.65 6.83 -13.84
C ASP A 495 -5.08 7.24 -15.26
N ALA A 496 -4.68 8.44 -15.72
CA ALA A 496 -4.92 8.89 -17.09
C ALA A 496 -4.18 8.00 -18.13
N LEU A 497 -2.91 7.66 -17.86
CA LEU A 497 -2.13 6.76 -18.71
C LEU A 497 -2.78 5.38 -18.83
N VAL A 498 -3.20 4.81 -17.70
CA VAL A 498 -3.86 3.49 -17.68
C VAL A 498 -5.21 3.52 -18.38
N ALA A 499 -6.00 4.58 -18.21
CA ALA A 499 -7.28 4.72 -18.90
C ALA A 499 -7.10 4.76 -20.43
N GLN A 500 -6.09 5.48 -20.93
CA GLN A 500 -5.76 5.52 -22.35
C GLN A 500 -5.29 4.13 -22.86
N PHE A 501 -4.39 3.47 -22.12
CA PHE A 501 -3.94 2.12 -22.44
C PHE A 501 -5.10 1.13 -22.57
N LYS A 502 -6.02 1.14 -21.62
CA LYS A 502 -7.21 0.25 -21.64
C LYS A 502 -8.12 0.53 -22.84
N ALA A 503 -8.30 1.78 -23.20
CA ALA A 503 -9.14 2.16 -24.34
C ALA A 503 -8.65 1.54 -25.66
N GLU A 504 -7.34 1.35 -25.84
CA GLU A 504 -6.75 0.75 -27.05
C GLU A 504 -7.09 -0.74 -27.22
N ALA A 505 -7.60 -1.42 -26.19
CA ALA A 505 -8.10 -2.81 -26.30
C ALA A 505 -9.22 -2.96 -27.32
N LYS A 506 -9.99 -1.91 -27.58
CA LYS A 506 -11.06 -1.88 -28.59
C LYS A 506 -10.52 -1.83 -30.03
N GLY A 507 -9.28 -1.37 -30.21
CA GLY A 507 -8.59 -1.25 -31.50
C GLY A 507 -7.56 -2.36 -31.71
N ASN A 508 -6.40 -1.99 -32.26
CA ASN A 508 -5.28 -2.89 -32.53
C ASN A 508 -4.57 -3.35 -31.24
N GLY A 509 -4.85 -2.70 -30.11
CA GLY A 509 -4.19 -2.93 -28.84
C GLY A 509 -2.98 -2.00 -28.63
N ALA A 510 -2.43 -2.08 -27.44
CA ALA A 510 -1.32 -1.26 -26.99
C ALA A 510 -0.33 -2.05 -26.11
N VAL A 511 0.82 -1.44 -25.83
CA VAL A 511 1.81 -1.99 -24.91
C VAL A 511 2.06 -1.03 -23.75
N LEU A 512 1.99 -1.55 -22.54
CA LEU A 512 2.29 -0.79 -21.31
C LEU A 512 3.63 -1.27 -20.74
N PHE A 513 4.64 -0.42 -20.79
CA PHE A 513 5.90 -0.63 -20.10
C PHE A 513 5.85 -0.07 -18.68
N GLY A 514 6.24 -0.88 -17.69
CA GLY A 514 6.27 -0.50 -16.28
C GLY A 514 7.25 -1.35 -15.48
N VAL A 515 7.17 -1.22 -14.15
CA VAL A 515 8.01 -2.00 -13.23
C VAL A 515 7.17 -2.93 -12.35
N MET A 516 7.70 -4.10 -12.04
CA MET A 516 7.10 -5.01 -11.07
C MET A 516 7.15 -4.39 -9.67
N GLY A 517 6.06 -4.50 -8.91
CA GLY A 517 5.90 -3.77 -7.64
C GLY A 517 5.42 -2.31 -7.81
N GLY A 518 5.24 -1.84 -9.06
CA GLY A 518 4.65 -0.55 -9.38
C GLY A 518 3.12 -0.59 -9.40
N ARG A 519 2.49 0.60 -9.47
CA ARG A 519 1.02 0.74 -9.46
C ARG A 519 0.34 -0.04 -10.59
N ASN A 520 0.99 -0.14 -11.75
CA ASN A 520 0.43 -0.75 -12.96
C ASN A 520 0.52 -2.27 -12.93
N SER A 521 1.52 -2.82 -12.24
CA SER A 521 1.69 -4.26 -12.07
C SER A 521 0.92 -4.85 -10.88
N GLU A 522 0.51 -4.03 -9.89
CA GLU A 522 -0.13 -4.51 -8.65
C GLU A 522 -1.51 -3.91 -8.39
N GLY A 523 -1.72 -2.62 -8.63
CA GLY A 523 -2.90 -1.88 -8.16
C GLY A 523 -4.02 -1.73 -9.17
N GLN A 524 -3.80 -2.06 -10.45
CA GLN A 524 -4.77 -1.85 -11.52
C GLN A 524 -5.55 -3.12 -11.85
N ASP A 525 -6.77 -2.92 -12.32
CA ASP A 525 -7.70 -3.97 -12.73
C ASP A 525 -7.79 -3.96 -14.26
N TYR A 526 -7.42 -5.08 -14.92
CA TYR A 526 -7.50 -5.23 -16.37
C TYR A 526 -8.46 -6.36 -16.73
N SER A 527 -9.48 -6.10 -17.49
CA SER A 527 -10.54 -7.05 -17.83
C SER A 527 -10.48 -7.48 -19.29
N GLY A 528 -10.56 -8.78 -19.55
CA GLY A 528 -10.58 -9.32 -20.92
C GLY A 528 -9.41 -8.80 -21.77
N ASP A 529 -9.71 -8.20 -22.91
CA ASP A 529 -8.73 -7.72 -23.88
C ASP A 529 -7.87 -6.52 -23.40
N GLU A 530 -8.16 -5.96 -22.20
CA GLU A 530 -7.33 -4.91 -21.60
C GLU A 530 -5.93 -5.43 -21.19
N MET A 531 -5.73 -6.77 -21.05
CA MET A 531 -4.43 -7.38 -20.76
C MET A 531 -4.41 -8.86 -21.19
N ASN A 532 -4.21 -9.14 -22.48
CA ASN A 532 -4.14 -10.52 -22.98
C ASN A 532 -2.78 -11.19 -22.72
N GLY A 533 -1.73 -10.43 -22.55
CA GLY A 533 -0.42 -10.98 -22.23
C GLY A 533 0.40 -10.09 -21.33
N VAL A 534 1.32 -10.72 -20.58
CA VAL A 534 2.38 -10.00 -19.86
C VAL A 534 3.75 -10.57 -20.21
N VAL A 535 4.73 -9.68 -20.34
CA VAL A 535 6.14 -10.02 -20.44
C VAL A 535 6.83 -9.52 -19.16
N LEU A 536 7.38 -10.43 -18.37
CA LEU A 536 8.07 -10.14 -17.12
C LEU A 536 9.59 -10.22 -17.36
N VAL A 537 10.27 -9.10 -17.18
CA VAL A 537 11.70 -8.98 -17.52
C VAL A 537 12.53 -8.96 -16.25
N GLY A 538 13.09 -10.10 -15.88
CA GLY A 538 13.89 -10.30 -14.68
C GLY A 538 13.06 -10.68 -13.45
N ILE A 539 13.75 -10.90 -12.32
CA ILE A 539 13.17 -11.08 -10.99
C ILE A 539 13.44 -9.79 -10.20
N PRO A 540 12.41 -9.17 -9.58
CA PRO A 540 12.54 -7.85 -8.96
C PRO A 540 13.18 -7.91 -7.56
N TYR A 541 14.40 -8.49 -7.47
CA TYR A 541 15.18 -8.45 -6.25
C TYR A 541 15.55 -7.00 -5.89
N ALA A 542 15.40 -6.65 -4.62
CA ALA A 542 15.83 -5.34 -4.14
C ALA A 542 17.35 -5.16 -4.29
N ARG A 543 17.82 -3.91 -4.40
CA ARG A 543 19.26 -3.64 -4.30
C ARG A 543 19.73 -4.00 -2.88
N PRO A 544 20.94 -4.56 -2.70
CA PRO A 544 21.47 -4.92 -1.38
C PRO A 544 21.93 -3.69 -0.59
N THR A 545 20.99 -2.78 -0.31
CA THR A 545 21.24 -1.58 0.49
C THR A 545 21.38 -1.92 1.97
N PRO A 546 21.95 -1.03 2.80
CA PRO A 546 22.01 -1.20 4.24
C PRO A 546 20.67 -1.54 4.89
N ARG A 547 19.58 -0.93 4.43
CA ARG A 547 18.19 -1.22 4.85
C ARG A 547 17.82 -2.68 4.61
N VAL A 548 18.04 -3.17 3.39
CA VAL A 548 17.74 -4.57 3.02
C VAL A 548 18.59 -5.54 3.83
N GLN A 549 19.89 -5.21 4.04
CA GLN A 549 20.76 -6.04 4.85
C GLN A 549 20.36 -6.06 6.32
N ALA A 550 19.90 -4.94 6.87
CA ALA A 550 19.39 -4.88 8.23
C ALA A 550 18.13 -5.74 8.39
N GLN A 551 17.21 -5.69 7.44
CA GLN A 551 16.01 -6.51 7.44
C GLN A 551 16.32 -8.02 7.35
N ILE A 552 17.31 -8.40 6.51
CA ILE A 552 17.78 -9.78 6.44
C ILE A 552 18.34 -10.23 7.81
N ARG A 553 19.21 -9.41 8.45
CA ARG A 553 19.78 -9.71 9.77
C ARG A 553 18.71 -9.80 10.85
N TYR A 554 17.73 -8.90 10.82
CA TYR A 554 16.60 -8.89 11.75
C TYR A 554 15.81 -10.20 11.65
N PHE A 555 15.39 -10.57 10.45
CA PHE A 555 14.67 -11.84 10.26
C PHE A 555 15.52 -13.07 10.50
N GLU A 556 16.84 -13.02 10.29
CA GLU A 556 17.74 -14.14 10.64
C GLU A 556 17.80 -14.36 12.15
N LYS A 557 17.79 -13.27 12.94
CA LYS A 557 17.74 -13.34 14.40
C LYS A 557 16.39 -13.89 14.89
N LYS A 558 15.28 -13.39 14.30
CA LYS A 558 13.91 -13.77 14.67
C LYS A 558 13.54 -15.17 14.19
N PHE A 559 14.02 -15.58 13.01
CA PHE A 559 13.74 -16.86 12.35
C PHE A 559 15.04 -17.45 11.78
N PRO A 560 15.83 -18.18 12.60
CA PRO A 560 17.13 -18.71 12.18
C PRO A 560 17.05 -19.55 10.88
N GLY A 561 17.94 -19.25 9.94
CA GLY A 561 17.99 -19.86 8.60
C GLY A 561 16.98 -19.33 7.59
N LYS A 562 16.09 -18.39 7.96
CA LYS A 562 15.06 -17.81 7.07
C LYS A 562 15.28 -16.33 6.76
N GLY A 563 16.27 -15.67 7.35
CA GLY A 563 16.45 -14.21 7.23
C GLY A 563 16.54 -13.71 5.80
N ARG A 564 17.43 -14.30 5.00
CA ARG A 564 17.55 -13.96 3.57
C ARG A 564 16.27 -14.29 2.79
N TYR A 565 15.59 -15.37 3.15
CA TYR A 565 14.37 -15.77 2.48
C TYR A 565 13.24 -14.78 2.73
N TYR A 566 12.98 -14.42 3.99
CA TYR A 566 11.90 -13.50 4.36
C TYR A 566 12.20 -12.04 3.98
N GLY A 567 13.43 -11.58 4.21
CA GLY A 567 13.80 -10.17 3.99
C GLY A 567 14.16 -9.79 2.55
N TYR A 568 14.41 -10.79 1.67
CA TYR A 568 14.95 -10.51 0.34
C TYR A 568 14.32 -11.32 -0.79
N VAL A 569 14.23 -12.65 -0.63
CA VAL A 569 13.82 -13.55 -1.70
C VAL A 569 12.31 -13.53 -1.90
N LEU A 570 11.56 -13.81 -0.85
CA LEU A 570 10.11 -13.93 -0.89
C LEU A 570 9.39 -12.66 -1.38
N PRO A 571 9.77 -11.43 -0.97
CA PRO A 571 9.18 -10.21 -1.52
C PRO A 571 9.31 -10.09 -3.03
N ALA A 572 10.47 -10.48 -3.60
CA ALA A 572 10.68 -10.45 -5.05
C ALA A 572 9.83 -11.48 -5.79
N HIS A 573 9.72 -12.71 -5.26
CA HIS A 573 8.91 -13.76 -5.87
C HIS A 573 7.41 -13.42 -5.83
N ARG A 574 6.93 -12.78 -4.73
CA ARG A 574 5.54 -12.29 -4.64
C ARG A 574 5.23 -11.23 -5.69
N LYS A 575 6.12 -10.24 -5.89
CA LYS A 575 5.95 -9.22 -6.94
C LYS A 575 5.90 -9.84 -8.34
N LEU A 576 6.75 -10.83 -8.61
CA LEU A 576 6.73 -11.58 -9.87
C LEU A 576 5.38 -12.29 -10.07
N ALA A 577 4.90 -13.02 -9.05
CA ALA A 577 3.63 -13.73 -9.09
C ALA A 577 2.43 -12.79 -9.26
N GLN A 578 2.45 -11.63 -8.62
CA GLN A 578 1.41 -10.60 -8.74
C GLN A 578 1.33 -10.02 -10.14
N ALA A 579 2.49 -9.67 -10.73
CA ALA A 579 2.55 -9.17 -12.10
C ALA A 579 2.09 -10.23 -13.11
N ALA A 580 2.47 -11.50 -12.91
CA ALA A 580 1.97 -12.62 -13.72
C ALA A 580 0.44 -12.79 -13.62
N GLY A 581 -0.10 -12.56 -12.45
CA GLY A 581 -1.53 -12.70 -12.18
C GLY A 581 -2.45 -11.69 -12.88
N ARG A 582 -1.91 -10.68 -13.58
CA ARG A 582 -2.71 -9.62 -14.24
C ARG A 582 -3.50 -10.10 -15.45
N VAL A 583 -3.08 -11.17 -16.09
CA VAL A 583 -3.73 -11.71 -17.31
C VAL A 583 -4.93 -12.61 -17.07
N HIS A 584 -5.21 -13.03 -15.84
CA HIS A 584 -6.32 -13.93 -15.53
C HIS A 584 -7.13 -13.40 -14.34
N ARG A 585 -8.44 -13.25 -14.50
CA ARG A 585 -9.39 -12.87 -13.45
C ARG A 585 -10.50 -13.88 -13.28
N SER A 586 -10.89 -14.52 -14.40
CA SER A 586 -11.87 -15.57 -14.41
C SER A 586 -11.30 -16.84 -15.01
N ALA A 587 -12.00 -17.95 -14.84
CA ALA A 587 -11.64 -19.24 -15.44
C ALA A 587 -11.68 -19.22 -16.99
N GLU A 588 -12.47 -18.33 -17.54
CA GLU A 588 -12.72 -18.22 -18.99
C GLU A 588 -11.72 -17.30 -19.70
N GLU A 589 -11.04 -16.41 -18.96
CA GLU A 589 -10.07 -15.50 -19.55
C GLU A 589 -8.82 -16.25 -20.00
N ARG A 590 -8.38 -15.94 -21.22
CA ARG A 590 -7.21 -16.54 -21.85
C ARG A 590 -6.04 -15.55 -21.80
N GLY A 591 -4.88 -16.02 -21.35
CA GLY A 591 -3.71 -15.13 -21.22
C GLY A 591 -2.37 -15.83 -21.36
N SER A 592 -1.40 -15.10 -21.91
CA SER A 592 -0.02 -15.56 -22.05
C SER A 592 0.94 -14.79 -21.14
N ILE A 593 1.84 -15.52 -20.50
CA ILE A 593 2.87 -14.98 -19.63
C ILE A 593 4.24 -15.39 -20.20
N VAL A 594 5.07 -14.43 -20.52
CA VAL A 594 6.46 -14.67 -20.97
C VAL A 594 7.41 -14.11 -19.92
N ILE A 595 8.24 -14.95 -19.33
CA ILE A 595 9.20 -14.55 -18.30
C ILE A 595 10.61 -14.60 -18.88
N LEU A 596 11.27 -13.46 -18.91
CA LEU A 596 12.61 -13.30 -19.47
C LEU A 596 13.67 -13.35 -18.36
N ASP A 597 13.75 -14.50 -17.69
CA ASP A 597 14.78 -14.82 -16.70
C ASP A 597 14.82 -16.32 -16.42
N TYR A 598 15.91 -17.01 -16.80
CA TYR A 598 16.07 -18.45 -16.61
C TYR A 598 16.07 -18.89 -15.13
N ARG A 599 16.39 -17.98 -14.19
CA ARG A 599 16.40 -18.27 -12.75
C ARG A 599 15.04 -18.68 -12.23
N VAL A 600 13.96 -18.31 -12.92
CA VAL A 600 12.59 -18.75 -12.56
C VAL A 600 12.41 -20.27 -12.71
N LEU A 601 13.24 -20.92 -13.50
CA LEU A 601 13.24 -22.39 -13.63
C LEU A 601 13.88 -23.12 -12.43
N TRP A 602 14.57 -22.41 -11.54
CA TRP A 602 15.18 -23.01 -10.38
C TRP A 602 14.15 -23.48 -9.35
N LYS A 603 14.42 -24.62 -8.68
CA LYS A 603 13.50 -25.22 -7.68
C LYS A 603 13.14 -24.25 -6.55
N ASN A 604 14.13 -23.50 -6.06
CA ASN A 604 13.95 -22.52 -4.98
C ASN A 604 13.12 -21.30 -5.36
N VAL A 605 12.95 -21.00 -6.65
CA VAL A 605 12.04 -19.96 -7.14
C VAL A 605 10.66 -20.54 -7.40
N LYS A 606 10.58 -21.68 -8.10
CA LYS A 606 9.30 -22.34 -8.44
C LYS A 606 8.42 -22.62 -7.22
N LYS A 607 9.01 -23.03 -6.09
CA LYS A 607 8.26 -23.35 -4.87
C LYS A 607 7.44 -22.18 -4.30
N ASP A 608 7.82 -20.93 -4.63
CA ASP A 608 7.18 -19.71 -4.15
C ASP A 608 6.17 -19.14 -5.16
N LEU A 609 6.10 -19.75 -6.36
CA LEU A 609 5.16 -19.34 -7.40
C LEU A 609 3.82 -20.08 -7.27
N PRO A 610 2.72 -19.49 -7.71
CA PRO A 610 1.41 -20.15 -7.73
C PRO A 610 1.43 -21.47 -8.52
N ASP A 611 0.76 -22.51 -8.01
CA ASP A 611 0.72 -23.84 -8.60
C ASP A 611 0.32 -23.81 -10.08
N TRP A 612 -0.72 -23.03 -10.43
CA TRP A 612 -1.20 -22.88 -11.81
C TRP A 612 -0.13 -22.33 -12.78
N MET A 613 0.80 -21.49 -12.29
CA MET A 613 1.94 -21.02 -13.11
C MET A 613 2.96 -22.14 -13.32
N VAL A 614 3.28 -22.87 -12.25
CA VAL A 614 4.28 -23.95 -12.30
C VAL A 614 3.81 -25.10 -13.18
N GLU A 615 2.54 -25.50 -13.08
CA GLU A 615 1.93 -26.58 -13.87
C GLU A 615 1.89 -26.29 -15.38
N THR A 616 1.72 -25.04 -15.77
CA THR A 616 1.66 -24.62 -17.18
C THR A 616 2.99 -24.10 -17.72
N MET A 617 4.03 -24.03 -16.88
CA MET A 617 5.35 -23.46 -17.19
C MET A 617 6.14 -24.32 -18.19
N ARG A 618 6.68 -23.68 -19.23
CA ARG A 618 7.57 -24.30 -20.21
C ARG A 618 8.84 -23.49 -20.40
N ALA A 619 9.99 -24.17 -20.39
CA ALA A 619 11.27 -23.56 -20.73
C ALA A 619 11.39 -23.40 -22.26
N VAL A 620 11.73 -22.21 -22.74
CA VAL A 620 11.74 -21.88 -24.18
C VAL A 620 13.00 -21.11 -24.58
N THR A 621 13.30 -21.18 -25.89
CA THR A 621 14.15 -20.23 -26.60
C THR A 621 13.27 -19.34 -27.48
N LEU A 622 13.79 -18.29 -28.08
CA LEU A 622 13.03 -17.38 -28.95
C LEU A 622 12.24 -18.10 -30.06
N PRO A 623 12.82 -19.06 -30.82
CA PRO A 623 12.06 -19.80 -31.83
C PRO A 623 10.91 -20.64 -31.23
N THR A 624 11.16 -21.34 -30.13
CA THR A 624 10.13 -22.19 -29.49
C THR A 624 9.06 -21.34 -28.80
N MET A 625 9.39 -20.18 -28.25
CA MET A 625 8.40 -19.22 -27.73
C MET A 625 7.42 -18.79 -28.84
N ARG A 626 7.94 -18.42 -30.03
CA ARG A 626 7.10 -18.07 -31.19
C ARG A 626 6.11 -19.18 -31.54
N LEU A 627 6.57 -20.43 -31.55
CA LEU A 627 5.73 -21.60 -31.86
C LEU A 627 4.59 -21.75 -30.85
N TYR A 628 4.91 -21.69 -29.54
CA TYR A 628 3.90 -21.82 -28.48
C TYR A 628 2.88 -20.69 -28.48
N LEU A 629 3.31 -19.43 -28.64
CA LEU A 629 2.42 -18.29 -28.72
C LEU A 629 1.48 -18.35 -29.92
N ARG A 630 2.00 -18.70 -31.10
CA ARG A 630 1.16 -18.89 -32.31
C ARG A 630 0.13 -19.98 -32.13
N LYS A 631 0.50 -21.14 -31.58
CA LYS A 631 -0.44 -22.23 -31.31
C LYS A 631 -1.49 -21.83 -30.29
N PHE A 632 -1.08 -21.11 -29.25
CA PHE A 632 -1.98 -20.68 -28.18
C PHE A 632 -3.02 -19.67 -28.70
N TRP A 633 -2.65 -18.69 -29.48
CA TRP A 633 -3.56 -17.64 -29.94
C TRP A 633 -4.35 -17.97 -31.22
N ARG A 634 -3.86 -18.84 -32.12
CA ARG A 634 -4.61 -19.29 -33.33
C ARG A 634 -5.92 -20.01 -33.02
N GLY A 635 -6.03 -20.70 -31.90
CA GLY A 635 -7.29 -21.34 -31.48
C GLY A 635 -8.40 -20.37 -31.05
N LYS A 636 -8.20 -19.06 -31.14
CA LYS A 636 -9.21 -18.02 -30.90
C LYS A 636 -9.93 -17.61 -32.20
N ASP A 637 -9.26 -17.78 -33.38
CA ASP A 637 -9.81 -17.36 -34.68
C ASP A 637 -10.73 -18.41 -35.30
N GLU A 638 -10.67 -19.66 -34.84
CA GLU A 638 -11.51 -20.76 -35.36
C GLU A 638 -12.81 -21.02 -34.57
N GLY A 639 -13.05 -20.31 -33.47
CA GLY A 639 -14.21 -20.46 -32.58
C GLY A 639 -15.26 -19.34 -32.68
N GLY A 640 -15.16 -18.46 -33.65
CA GLY A 640 -16.04 -17.31 -33.84
C GLY A 640 -16.65 -17.30 -35.25
N ASN A 641 -17.45 -18.30 -35.55
CA ASN A 641 -18.44 -18.27 -36.64
C ASN A 641 -19.76 -18.73 -36.08
#